data_21465237fa0b6ad1ad1c3a9566f58f9c
#
_entry.id   21465237fa0b6ad1ad1c3a9566f58f9c
#
_cell.length_a   1.000
_cell.length_b   1.000
_cell.length_c   1.000
_cell.angle_alpha   90.00
_cell.angle_beta   90.00
_cell.angle_gamma   90.00
#
_symmetry.space_group_name_H-M   'P 1'
#
loop_
_entity.id
_entity.type
_entity.pdbx_description
1 polymer ?
#
loop_
_entity_poly.entity_id
_entity_poly.type
_entity_poly.pdbx_seq_one_letter_code
_entity_poly.pdbx_strand_id
1 'polypeptide(L)'
;MKSIQKILVLVLMALVVFQLPAQNRRGKSATISGTVVDKKTNKPVEAAVIVLSPAELYTTTDKNGEFTFANVEAGNSVINIQFIGMETIEQKLTVEPGKAYNLNFALEETNFRLTEVNIVATASKAGNSTASNISRQAMDHLQTSSLSDVMQLLPGAAIVNPDISSKNIITLRSAFDGVGSNSSYGNSMNSLGTAVLVDGSPLSNNANMQLLASTINGEMGNTGSGADIRTISTDNIESVEVIRGIPSVEYGDLTSGAVIIKSKAGKEPLNVRLKANSKTYQVSASKGLSLGSKWGNLNITGDYAYNTSSLYKSYVYYQRANLKFLWSNQFTESFRATNSIDLGLSKDSRDLNPDDLRTKTVSEGKSKSIRVASNGTWDINHGWLKSLSYNASVSYKNDYSYMQELLSNAEALYSTCVTDGAILSNLPGQDIFDIDGNKITNIPAGDMDKWIKVLPYEYTSIYEIKGKELNAFAQVKLDLNKRWGNTNNHILFGADYKTDGNLGEGQIYDDEFPPMRPAAGGGYASYRKRAFKDIPFIHQVGIFAENTFNHSFGGTRDFIAKIGARYDNINGKSIISPRINASMEIIPEAFTIRGGWGITAKAPTALMLYPDDAYFNFNNYDYQAPDGTRTTVATIRKFETKNDDLKIAKMRKAEVGFDVKLFNKIRFSVTAYDELMENGYVFGKDLSCWQLVPFTRYNAVKNASGEYVPQLDRTYNIFASFSKPFNNIYSHNKGIEYELDLGRIDAIRTSFYIDGAYTSSKYRNEGASYTYNSNSNNLERHVGIYQAGMMTRNKEKFVTTVRITHNIPEIGFVVTLATQINWMEKFWTEYLNDTAPLQYISYADGKVYAFEDWMKTDPNYSYMVSSVADTRFIAEKYFPTVTFNLNLSKEIGDKLTASFYVNNMFYNQPLYESKANPGSFTNILADNKLFFGFDLKFKIR
;
A
#
# COMPACT_ATOMS: atom_id res chain seq x y z
N MET A 1 -12.90 -19.39 -25.78
CA MET A 1 -12.14 -19.77 -26.99
C MET A 1 -12.27 -18.75 -28.13
N LYS A 2 -13.44 -18.25 -28.54
CA LYS A 2 -13.57 -17.26 -29.65
C LYS A 2 -12.92 -15.89 -29.37
N SER A 3 -12.78 -15.46 -28.10
CA SER A 3 -12.10 -14.22 -27.74
C SER A 3 -10.58 -14.31 -27.78
N ILE A 4 -10.01 -15.48 -27.45
CA ILE A 4 -8.57 -15.74 -27.51
C ILE A 4 -8.09 -15.78 -28.96
N GLN A 5 -8.90 -16.35 -29.86
CA GLN A 5 -8.59 -16.31 -31.30
C GLN A 5 -8.56 -14.89 -31.87
N LYS A 6 -9.46 -14.01 -31.42
CA LYS A 6 -9.45 -12.60 -31.87
C LYS A 6 -8.24 -11.82 -31.36
N ILE A 7 -7.78 -12.12 -30.12
CA ILE A 7 -6.56 -11.51 -29.55
C ILE A 7 -5.32 -12.05 -30.24
N LEU A 8 -5.27 -13.34 -30.52
CA LEU A 8 -4.17 -13.96 -31.27
C LEU A 8 -4.06 -13.39 -32.71
N VAL A 9 -5.20 -13.15 -33.36
CA VAL A 9 -5.25 -12.53 -34.69
C VAL A 9 -4.82 -11.07 -34.66
N LEU A 10 -5.17 -10.29 -33.61
CA LEU A 10 -4.70 -8.91 -33.44
C LEU A 10 -3.19 -8.85 -33.17
N VAL A 11 -2.65 -9.77 -32.37
CA VAL A 11 -1.21 -9.89 -32.12
C VAL A 11 -0.48 -10.36 -33.37
N LEU A 12 -1.04 -11.29 -34.14
CA LEU A 12 -0.50 -11.73 -35.43
C LEU A 12 -0.59 -10.59 -36.49
N MET A 13 -1.67 -9.81 -36.55
CA MET A 13 -1.75 -8.64 -37.43
C MET A 13 -0.75 -7.56 -37.04
N ALA A 14 -0.49 -7.32 -35.76
CA ALA A 14 0.56 -6.43 -35.32
C ALA A 14 1.96 -6.91 -35.71
N LEU A 15 2.19 -8.21 -35.76
CA LEU A 15 3.44 -8.83 -36.22
C LEU A 15 3.60 -8.80 -37.76
N VAL A 16 2.51 -8.83 -38.52
CA VAL A 16 2.54 -8.84 -40.01
C VAL A 16 2.76 -7.44 -40.60
N VAL A 17 2.43 -6.36 -39.90
CA VAL A 17 2.70 -4.97 -40.36
C VAL A 17 4.21 -4.62 -40.42
N PHE A 18 5.08 -5.48 -39.85
CA PHE A 18 6.53 -5.26 -39.79
C PHE A 18 7.35 -6.03 -40.86
N GLN A 19 6.72 -6.60 -41.90
CA GLN A 19 7.47 -7.14 -43.02
C GLN A 19 7.65 -6.08 -44.11
N LEU A 20 8.41 -5.03 -43.84
CA LEU A 20 9.03 -4.23 -44.90
C LEU A 20 10.39 -4.88 -45.26
N PRO A 21 10.74 -5.02 -46.56
CA PRO A 21 11.96 -5.70 -47.00
C PRO A 21 13.19 -4.95 -46.46
N ALA A 22 13.98 -5.64 -45.62
CA ALA A 22 15.27 -5.16 -45.18
C ALA A 22 16.23 -5.09 -46.35
N GLN A 23 16.50 -3.91 -46.85
CA GLN A 23 17.71 -3.71 -47.66
C GLN A 23 18.93 -3.97 -46.76
N ASN A 24 19.63 -5.07 -47.07
CA ASN A 24 20.90 -5.43 -46.44
C ASN A 24 21.99 -4.39 -46.75
N ARG A 25 22.02 -3.30 -45.96
CA ARG A 25 23.27 -2.55 -45.77
C ARG A 25 23.96 -3.14 -44.54
N ARG A 26 24.93 -4.05 -44.77
CA ARG A 26 25.94 -4.41 -43.76
C ARG A 26 26.73 -3.15 -43.39
N GLY A 27 26.22 -2.37 -42.44
CA GLY A 27 27.00 -1.35 -41.75
C GLY A 27 28.14 -2.06 -41.01
N LYS A 28 29.36 -1.57 -41.10
CA LYS A 28 30.49 -2.06 -40.30
C LYS A 28 30.16 -1.79 -38.84
N SER A 29 30.07 -2.84 -38.04
CA SER A 29 29.86 -2.72 -36.58
C SER A 29 31.10 -2.09 -35.90
N ALA A 30 30.90 -1.26 -34.90
CA ALA A 30 31.97 -0.70 -34.08
C ALA A 30 32.34 -1.63 -32.92
N THR A 31 33.51 -1.44 -32.36
CA THR A 31 33.92 -2.08 -31.08
C THR A 31 34.24 -0.99 -30.07
N ILE A 32 33.71 -1.15 -28.84
CA ILE A 32 34.04 -0.26 -27.71
C ILE A 32 34.75 -1.11 -26.67
N SER A 33 35.99 -0.79 -26.39
CA SER A 33 36.78 -1.42 -25.33
C SER A 33 37.34 -0.37 -24.40
N GLY A 34 37.83 -0.77 -23.23
CA GLY A 34 38.45 0.16 -22.31
C GLY A 34 38.81 -0.45 -20.98
N THR A 35 39.28 0.40 -20.06
CA THR A 35 39.66 -0.02 -18.72
C THR A 35 38.95 0.84 -17.68
N VAL A 36 38.64 0.24 -16.54
CA VAL A 36 38.08 0.91 -15.37
C VAL A 36 39.05 0.74 -14.20
N VAL A 37 39.52 1.83 -13.63
CA VAL A 37 40.44 1.85 -12.50
C VAL A 37 39.85 2.65 -11.35
N ASP A 38 40.31 2.38 -10.15
CA ASP A 38 40.08 3.21 -8.97
C ASP A 38 40.98 4.47 -9.07
N LYS A 39 40.36 5.63 -9.06
CA LYS A 39 41.07 6.93 -9.26
C LYS A 39 42.13 7.22 -8.19
N LYS A 40 41.95 6.73 -6.98
CA LYS A 40 42.86 6.99 -5.85
C LYS A 40 44.04 6.05 -5.81
N THR A 41 43.79 4.77 -6.10
CA THR A 41 44.79 3.70 -5.98
C THR A 41 45.40 3.32 -7.32
N ASN A 42 44.79 3.75 -8.41
CA ASN A 42 45.10 3.39 -9.81
C ASN A 42 45.06 1.86 -10.06
N LYS A 43 44.35 1.10 -9.20
CA LYS A 43 44.21 -0.33 -9.34
C LYS A 43 42.99 -0.65 -10.23
N PRO A 44 43.07 -1.74 -11.00
CA PRO A 44 41.92 -2.20 -11.78
C PRO A 44 40.67 -2.45 -10.89
N VAL A 45 39.51 -2.08 -11.38
CA VAL A 45 38.22 -2.37 -10.75
C VAL A 45 37.62 -3.57 -11.47
N GLU A 46 37.67 -4.73 -10.81
CA GLU A 46 37.06 -5.98 -11.31
C GLU A 46 35.55 -5.98 -11.05
N ALA A 47 34.77 -6.52 -11.98
CA ALA A 47 33.30 -6.65 -11.90
C ALA A 47 32.53 -5.30 -11.84
N ALA A 48 33.08 -4.21 -12.36
CA ALA A 48 32.29 -3.00 -12.61
C ALA A 48 31.27 -3.27 -13.75
N VAL A 49 30.01 -2.94 -13.53
CA VAL A 49 28.94 -3.12 -14.51
C VAL A 49 28.96 -1.95 -15.48
N ILE A 50 29.00 -2.25 -16.77
CA ILE A 50 29.00 -1.24 -17.84
C ILE A 50 27.77 -1.47 -18.71
N VAL A 51 26.96 -0.43 -18.87
CA VAL A 51 25.73 -0.42 -19.65
C VAL A 51 25.89 0.55 -20.82
N LEU A 52 25.56 0.13 -22.01
CA LEU A 52 25.55 0.97 -23.21
C LEU A 52 24.10 1.16 -23.69
N SER A 53 23.53 2.32 -23.42
CA SER A 53 22.18 2.73 -23.86
C SER A 53 22.26 3.54 -25.16
N PRO A 54 21.24 3.51 -26.04
CA PRO A 54 19.99 2.78 -25.98
C PRO A 54 20.08 1.34 -26.48
N ALA A 55 21.26 0.82 -26.80
CA ALA A 55 21.44 -0.54 -27.31
C ALA A 55 21.17 -1.62 -26.25
N GLU A 56 21.04 -1.23 -24.96
CA GLU A 56 20.86 -2.11 -23.82
C GLU A 56 21.90 -3.25 -23.76
N LEU A 57 23.16 -2.92 -24.12
CA LEU A 57 24.26 -3.86 -24.04
C LEU A 57 24.91 -3.76 -22.66
N TYR A 58 25.21 -4.90 -22.06
CA TYR A 58 25.82 -5.02 -20.74
C TYR A 58 27.14 -5.77 -20.85
N THR A 59 28.12 -5.35 -20.09
CA THR A 59 29.37 -6.08 -19.86
C THR A 59 29.88 -5.77 -18.47
N THR A 60 30.83 -6.54 -17.99
CA THR A 60 31.55 -6.27 -16.74
C THR A 60 33.04 -6.23 -17.00
N THR A 61 33.76 -5.51 -16.15
CA THR A 61 35.23 -5.51 -16.20
C THR A 61 35.80 -6.82 -15.65
N ASP A 62 36.87 -7.30 -16.29
CA ASP A 62 37.67 -8.44 -15.85
C ASP A 62 38.60 -8.09 -14.67
N LYS A 63 39.46 -9.02 -14.27
CA LYS A 63 40.46 -8.85 -13.21
C LYS A 63 41.49 -7.74 -13.46
N ASN A 64 41.65 -7.35 -14.74
CA ASN A 64 42.55 -6.27 -15.16
C ASN A 64 41.77 -4.95 -15.30
N GLY A 65 40.46 -4.93 -14.97
CA GLY A 65 39.60 -3.78 -15.17
C GLY A 65 39.19 -3.57 -16.62
N GLU A 66 39.46 -4.52 -17.53
CA GLU A 66 39.19 -4.39 -18.97
C GLU A 66 37.74 -4.79 -19.28
N PHE A 67 37.13 -4.09 -20.26
CA PHE A 67 35.82 -4.40 -20.80
C PHE A 67 35.79 -4.28 -22.33
N THR A 68 34.87 -4.98 -22.97
CA THR A 68 34.68 -4.89 -24.43
C THR A 68 33.22 -5.09 -24.81
N PHE A 69 32.71 -4.20 -25.64
CA PHE A 69 31.47 -4.38 -26.41
C PHE A 69 31.84 -4.63 -27.88
N ALA A 70 31.60 -5.82 -28.36
CA ALA A 70 31.74 -6.16 -29.79
C ALA A 70 30.42 -5.92 -30.51
N ASN A 71 30.52 -5.58 -31.82
CA ASN A 71 29.37 -5.43 -32.71
C ASN A 71 28.37 -4.33 -32.29
N VAL A 72 28.87 -3.20 -31.81
CA VAL A 72 28.06 -2.04 -31.43
C VAL A 72 27.57 -1.35 -32.72
N GLU A 73 26.25 -1.09 -32.76
CA GLU A 73 25.63 -0.36 -33.87
C GLU A 73 25.98 1.15 -33.79
N ALA A 74 26.19 1.78 -34.94
CA ALA A 74 26.54 3.21 -35.04
C ALA A 74 25.39 4.10 -34.57
N GLY A 75 25.71 5.23 -33.92
CA GLY A 75 24.76 6.24 -33.46
C GLY A 75 25.09 6.80 -32.09
N ASN A 76 24.25 7.71 -31.59
CA ASN A 76 24.42 8.25 -30.25
C ASN A 76 24.15 7.18 -29.21
N SER A 77 25.08 7.05 -28.26
CA SER A 77 25.00 6.08 -27.17
C SER A 77 25.45 6.75 -25.87
N VAL A 78 25.01 6.21 -24.75
CA VAL A 78 25.46 6.62 -23.42
C VAL A 78 26.05 5.39 -22.74
N ILE A 79 27.29 5.49 -22.34
CA ILE A 79 27.96 4.48 -21.53
C ILE A 79 27.80 4.85 -20.07
N ASN A 80 27.29 3.92 -19.27
CA ASN A 80 27.08 4.08 -17.85
C ASN A 80 27.89 3.01 -17.12
N ILE A 81 28.74 3.42 -16.17
CA ILE A 81 29.61 2.54 -15.43
C ILE A 81 29.24 2.60 -13.97
N GLN A 82 28.96 1.45 -13.40
CA GLN A 82 28.53 1.32 -12.02
C GLN A 82 29.38 0.27 -11.30
N PHE A 83 29.89 0.66 -10.15
CA PHE A 83 30.56 -0.24 -9.24
C PHE A 83 30.18 0.10 -7.81
N ILE A 84 29.93 -0.90 -6.99
CA ILE A 84 29.41 -0.71 -5.64
C ILE A 84 30.45 -0.03 -4.78
N GLY A 85 30.03 1.07 -4.12
CA GLY A 85 30.93 1.90 -3.32
C GLY A 85 31.75 2.88 -4.14
N MET A 86 31.44 3.05 -5.44
CA MET A 86 32.07 4.05 -6.32
C MET A 86 31.02 4.91 -6.99
N GLU A 87 31.37 6.15 -7.35
CA GLU A 87 30.49 7.05 -8.09
C GLU A 87 30.23 6.53 -9.50
N THR A 88 28.96 6.56 -9.91
CA THR A 88 28.55 6.16 -11.25
C THR A 88 29.05 7.17 -12.29
N ILE A 89 29.69 6.69 -13.34
CA ILE A 89 30.11 7.52 -14.48
C ILE A 89 29.08 7.35 -15.61
N GLU A 90 28.59 8.46 -16.16
CA GLU A 90 27.75 8.50 -17.36
C GLU A 90 28.45 9.36 -18.41
N GLN A 91 28.74 8.77 -19.59
CA GLN A 91 29.38 9.49 -20.69
C GLN A 91 28.61 9.29 -22.02
N LYS A 92 28.31 10.37 -22.72
CA LYS A 92 27.74 10.33 -24.06
C LYS A 92 28.84 10.01 -25.09
N LEU A 93 28.50 9.18 -26.07
CA LEU A 93 29.38 8.72 -27.11
C LEU A 93 28.65 8.64 -28.46
N THR A 94 29.19 9.24 -29.51
CA THR A 94 28.69 9.02 -30.87
C THR A 94 29.50 7.91 -31.53
N VAL A 95 28.87 6.77 -31.74
CA VAL A 95 29.50 5.57 -32.33
C VAL A 95 29.42 5.67 -33.86
N GLU A 96 30.58 5.71 -34.53
CA GLU A 96 30.72 5.71 -35.97
C GLU A 96 30.85 4.28 -36.54
N PRO A 97 30.34 3.97 -37.72
CA PRO A 97 30.40 2.65 -38.30
C PRO A 97 31.84 2.13 -38.51
N GLY A 98 32.14 0.96 -37.99
CA GLY A 98 33.42 0.27 -38.15
C GLY A 98 34.59 0.87 -37.40
N LYS A 99 34.37 1.79 -36.49
CA LYS A 99 35.38 2.43 -35.65
C LYS A 99 35.60 1.66 -34.36
N ALA A 100 36.85 1.56 -33.90
CA ALA A 100 37.19 1.04 -32.58
C ALA A 100 37.39 2.21 -31.62
N TYR A 101 36.76 2.12 -30.46
CA TYR A 101 36.89 3.08 -29.34
C TYR A 101 37.61 2.41 -28.20
N ASN A 102 38.59 3.13 -27.60
CA ASN A 102 39.22 2.73 -26.37
C ASN A 102 38.97 3.81 -25.30
N LEU A 103 38.18 3.46 -24.26
CA LEU A 103 37.69 4.40 -23.25
C LEU A 103 38.21 3.99 -21.88
N ASN A 104 38.96 4.89 -21.24
CA ASN A 104 39.51 4.65 -19.91
C ASN A 104 38.71 5.46 -18.89
N PHE A 105 38.26 4.81 -17.83
CA PHE A 105 37.46 5.40 -16.77
C PHE A 105 38.16 5.25 -15.43
N ALA A 106 38.13 6.29 -14.63
CA ALA A 106 38.61 6.28 -13.26
C ALA A 106 37.44 6.51 -12.31
N LEU A 107 36.98 5.44 -11.66
CA LEU A 107 35.93 5.51 -10.66
C LEU A 107 36.50 6.09 -9.35
N GLU A 108 35.82 7.06 -8.80
CA GLU A 108 36.06 7.52 -7.43
C GLU A 108 35.29 6.64 -6.45
N GLU A 109 35.97 6.18 -5.37
CA GLU A 109 35.22 5.64 -4.23
C GLU A 109 34.14 6.65 -3.86
N THR A 110 32.89 6.19 -3.67
CA THR A 110 31.87 7.01 -3.02
C THR A 110 32.44 7.37 -1.68
N ASN A 111 33.29 8.41 -1.68
CA ASN A 111 33.92 8.86 -0.47
C ASN A 111 32.83 9.37 0.44
N PHE A 112 32.86 8.92 1.69
CA PHE A 112 32.15 9.56 2.80
C PHE A 112 32.60 11.03 3.02
N ARG A 113 33.49 11.55 2.18
CA ARG A 113 33.73 12.98 2.11
C ARG A 113 32.56 13.61 1.39
N LEU A 114 31.79 14.36 2.14
CA LEU A 114 30.66 15.15 1.74
C LEU A 114 31.04 16.20 0.67
N THR A 115 31.54 15.75 -0.49
CA THR A 115 31.93 16.66 -1.58
C THR A 115 30.71 17.31 -2.20
N GLU A 116 29.58 16.58 -2.28
CA GLU A 116 28.28 17.11 -2.67
C GLU A 116 27.18 16.26 -2.04
N VAL A 117 26.35 16.86 -1.19
CA VAL A 117 25.24 16.17 -0.51
C VAL A 117 23.94 16.65 -1.10
N ASN A 118 23.25 15.78 -1.83
CA ASN A 118 21.90 16.03 -2.35
C ASN A 118 20.86 15.25 -1.53
N ILE A 119 20.18 15.96 -0.63
CA ILE A 119 19.09 15.40 0.19
C ILE A 119 17.75 15.66 -0.50
N VAL A 120 17.59 15.09 -1.69
CA VAL A 120 16.42 15.29 -2.53
C VAL A 120 16.04 14.00 -3.25
N ALA A 121 14.77 13.86 -3.58
CA ALA A 121 14.32 12.88 -4.56
C ALA A 121 14.58 13.48 -5.95
N THR A 122 15.30 12.77 -6.80
CA THR A 122 15.54 13.23 -8.18
C THR A 122 14.43 12.74 -9.09
N ALA A 123 13.86 13.65 -9.90
CA ALA A 123 12.90 13.29 -10.93
C ALA A 123 13.48 12.30 -11.94
N SER A 124 12.69 11.37 -12.42
CA SER A 124 13.05 10.43 -13.48
C SER A 124 13.26 11.18 -14.80
N LYS A 125 14.21 10.70 -15.63
CA LYS A 125 14.54 11.29 -16.95
C LYS A 125 13.35 11.16 -17.92
N ALA A 126 13.37 12.04 -18.93
CA ALA A 126 12.38 12.11 -20.02
C ALA A 126 12.06 10.74 -20.66
N GLY A 127 10.80 10.52 -20.98
CA GLY A 127 10.28 9.28 -21.58
C GLY A 127 9.88 8.20 -20.61
N ASN A 128 10.19 8.34 -19.31
CA ASN A 128 9.71 7.46 -18.25
C ASN A 128 8.50 8.05 -17.54
N SER A 129 7.77 7.22 -16.79
CA SER A 129 6.70 7.68 -15.90
C SER A 129 7.22 8.69 -14.88
N THR A 130 6.34 9.55 -14.36
CA THR A 130 6.68 10.47 -13.26
C THR A 130 7.09 9.66 -12.04
N ALA A 131 8.38 9.67 -11.73
CA ALA A 131 8.97 8.94 -10.62
C ALA A 131 10.00 9.81 -9.90
N SER A 132 10.22 9.50 -8.62
CA SER A 132 11.26 10.09 -7.78
C SER A 132 12.23 9.02 -7.34
N ASN A 133 13.52 9.23 -7.53
CA ASN A 133 14.58 8.33 -7.09
C ASN A 133 15.28 8.91 -5.86
N ILE A 134 15.30 8.15 -4.78
CA ILE A 134 15.86 8.54 -3.47
C ILE A 134 17.09 7.68 -3.22
N SER A 135 18.25 8.34 -3.17
CA SER A 135 19.54 7.67 -3.00
C SER A 135 19.84 7.29 -1.55
N ARG A 136 20.81 6.40 -1.35
CA ARG A 136 21.36 6.07 -0.04
C ARG A 136 21.80 7.32 0.73
N GLN A 137 22.47 8.24 0.06
CA GLN A 137 22.95 9.47 0.65
C GLN A 137 21.82 10.34 1.22
N ALA A 138 20.71 10.50 0.47
CA ALA A 138 19.54 11.22 0.95
C ALA A 138 18.94 10.57 2.21
N MET A 139 18.84 9.23 2.24
CA MET A 139 18.33 8.49 3.40
C MET A 139 19.27 8.59 4.62
N ASP A 140 20.58 8.61 4.42
CA ASP A 140 21.53 8.74 5.51
C ASP A 140 21.45 10.10 6.19
N HIS A 141 21.17 11.17 5.43
CA HIS A 141 21.04 12.52 5.98
C HIS A 141 19.67 12.83 6.60
N LEU A 142 18.62 12.05 6.25
CA LEU A 142 17.30 12.22 6.86
C LEU A 142 17.14 11.49 8.20
N GLN A 143 18.12 10.68 8.61
CA GLN A 143 18.06 9.80 9.79
C GLN A 143 16.81 8.94 9.84
N THR A 144 16.39 8.45 8.68
CA THR A 144 15.19 7.62 8.51
C THR A 144 15.24 6.34 9.33
N SER A 145 14.17 5.98 10.01
CA SER A 145 14.02 4.74 10.78
C SER A 145 13.29 3.65 10.00
N SER A 146 12.38 4.06 9.13
CA SER A 146 11.59 3.18 8.28
C SER A 146 11.38 3.80 6.89
N LEU A 147 10.84 3.01 5.98
CA LEU A 147 10.53 3.48 4.62
C LEU A 147 9.53 4.64 4.61
N SER A 148 8.65 4.75 5.62
CA SER A 148 7.71 5.88 5.72
C SER A 148 8.41 7.22 5.80
N ASP A 149 9.53 7.29 6.51
CA ASP A 149 10.28 8.55 6.67
C ASP A 149 10.90 9.04 5.36
N VAL A 150 11.13 8.10 4.42
CA VAL A 150 11.68 8.43 3.09
C VAL A 150 10.65 9.14 2.22
N MET A 151 9.36 8.87 2.42
CA MET A 151 8.28 9.45 1.62
C MET A 151 8.14 10.97 1.78
N GLN A 152 8.67 11.57 2.85
CA GLN A 152 8.71 13.04 3.05
C GLN A 152 9.55 13.80 1.99
N LEU A 153 10.35 13.08 1.19
CA LEU A 153 11.09 13.67 0.07
C LEU A 153 10.26 13.82 -1.21
N LEU A 154 9.06 13.27 -1.25
CA LEU A 154 8.19 13.39 -2.41
C LEU A 154 7.56 14.78 -2.49
N PRO A 155 7.35 15.35 -3.69
CA PRO A 155 6.70 16.65 -3.85
C PRO A 155 5.36 16.72 -3.15
N GLY A 156 5.16 17.77 -2.32
CA GLY A 156 3.93 18.00 -1.57
C GLY A 156 3.68 17.05 -0.39
N ALA A 157 4.61 16.14 -0.10
CA ALA A 157 4.51 15.29 1.09
C ALA A 157 4.76 16.11 2.37
N ALA A 158 4.04 15.77 3.44
CA ALA A 158 4.27 16.42 4.73
C ALA A 158 5.57 15.91 5.38
N ILE A 159 6.34 16.81 5.98
CA ILE A 159 7.43 16.44 6.89
C ILE A 159 6.80 16.07 8.23
N VAL A 160 6.88 14.80 8.59
CA VAL A 160 6.35 14.26 9.84
C VAL A 160 7.48 13.75 10.73
N ASN A 161 7.22 13.69 12.03
CA ASN A 161 8.18 13.13 12.98
C ASN A 161 8.36 11.63 12.74
N PRO A 162 9.60 11.09 12.70
CA PRO A 162 9.83 9.67 12.58
C PRO A 162 9.13 8.89 13.69
N ASP A 163 8.19 8.04 13.32
CA ASP A 163 7.39 7.26 14.24
C ASP A 163 7.05 5.88 13.64
N ILE A 164 7.32 4.83 14.39
CA ILE A 164 6.96 3.46 14.06
C ILE A 164 5.99 2.85 15.09
N SER A 165 5.35 3.68 15.95
CA SER A 165 4.39 3.22 16.95
C SER A 165 3.08 2.71 16.36
N SER A 166 2.71 3.18 15.18
CA SER A 166 1.51 2.76 14.46
C SER A 166 1.86 2.26 13.06
N LYS A 167 0.94 1.51 12.45
CA LYS A 167 1.11 1.04 11.07
C LYS A 167 1.22 2.20 10.12
N ASN A 168 2.23 2.13 9.27
CA ASN A 168 2.47 3.10 8.23
C ASN A 168 2.14 2.51 6.86
N ILE A 169 1.22 3.14 6.16
CA ILE A 169 0.81 2.81 4.79
C ILE A 169 1.24 3.93 3.84
N ILE A 170 1.49 3.58 2.58
CA ILE A 170 1.85 4.56 1.55
C ILE A 170 0.60 4.99 0.81
N THR A 171 0.35 6.30 0.77
CA THR A 171 -0.64 6.93 -0.11
C THR A 171 0.08 7.86 -1.08
N LEU A 172 -0.28 7.77 -2.36
CA LEU A 172 0.32 8.58 -3.42
C LEU A 172 -0.73 9.50 -4.03
N ARG A 173 -0.36 10.78 -4.29
CA ARG A 173 -1.22 11.77 -4.97
C ARG A 173 -2.62 11.88 -4.38
N SER A 174 -2.75 11.85 -3.04
CA SER A 174 -4.01 12.02 -2.32
C SER A 174 -3.91 13.17 -1.32
N ALA A 175 -4.92 14.03 -1.29
CA ALA A 175 -5.03 15.07 -0.28
C ALA A 175 -5.52 14.54 1.09
N PHE A 176 -6.11 13.33 1.12
CA PHE A 176 -6.51 12.66 2.35
C PHE A 176 -5.29 11.97 2.97
N ASP A 177 -4.80 12.48 4.08
CA ASP A 177 -3.64 11.90 4.77
C ASP A 177 -3.97 10.53 5.37
N GLY A 178 -3.04 9.59 5.25
CA GLY A 178 -3.28 8.16 5.44
C GLY A 178 -3.01 7.61 6.83
N VAL A 179 -2.60 8.39 7.83
CA VAL A 179 -2.20 7.84 9.13
C VAL A 179 -3.07 8.40 10.24
N GLY A 180 -3.77 7.48 10.91
CA GLY A 180 -4.48 7.77 12.16
C GLY A 180 -5.77 8.56 11.99
N SER A 181 -6.81 8.09 12.59
CA SER A 181 -8.16 8.61 12.69
C SER A 181 -9.04 8.51 11.43
N ASN A 182 -10.11 7.76 11.60
CA ASN A 182 -11.28 7.69 10.71
C ASN A 182 -10.91 7.53 9.23
N SER A 183 -10.13 6.49 8.98
CA SER A 183 -9.69 6.09 7.65
C SER A 183 -10.86 6.14 6.68
N SER A 184 -10.86 7.13 5.82
CA SER A 184 -11.74 7.06 4.68
C SER A 184 -11.34 5.80 3.91
N TYR A 185 -12.31 4.98 3.51
CA TYR A 185 -12.07 3.79 2.67
C TYR A 185 -11.21 4.13 1.43
N GLY A 186 -11.21 5.39 0.99
CA GLY A 186 -10.37 5.90 -0.10
C GLY A 186 -8.86 5.80 0.17
N ASN A 187 -8.41 6.06 1.39
CA ASN A 187 -6.99 5.93 1.75
C ASN A 187 -6.57 4.46 1.81
N SER A 188 -7.41 3.59 2.35
CA SER A 188 -7.16 2.15 2.35
C SER A 188 -7.02 1.62 0.92
N MET A 189 -7.88 2.05 -0.01
CA MET A 189 -7.81 1.68 -1.42
C MET A 189 -6.57 2.26 -2.12
N ASN A 190 -6.17 3.50 -1.82
CA ASN A 190 -4.95 4.10 -2.38
C ASN A 190 -3.70 3.32 -1.93
N SER A 191 -3.62 3.01 -0.64
CA SER A 191 -2.51 2.22 -0.10
C SER A 191 -2.51 0.77 -0.59
N LEU A 192 -3.67 0.10 -0.66
CA LEU A 192 -3.81 -1.24 -1.23
C LEU A 192 -3.34 -1.27 -2.69
N GLY A 193 -3.62 -0.19 -3.43
CA GLY A 193 -3.22 0.00 -4.82
C GLY A 193 -1.77 0.46 -5.01
N THR A 194 -1.00 0.69 -3.94
CA THR A 194 0.43 1.03 -4.01
C THR A 194 1.26 -0.24 -3.87
N ALA A 195 1.89 -0.68 -4.96
CA ALA A 195 2.76 -1.86 -4.94
C ALA A 195 4.11 -1.52 -4.29
N VAL A 196 4.58 -2.38 -3.38
CA VAL A 196 5.94 -2.31 -2.82
C VAL A 196 6.73 -3.49 -3.32
N LEU A 197 7.82 -3.24 -4.05
CA LEU A 197 8.70 -4.27 -4.60
C LEU A 197 10.07 -4.19 -3.91
N VAL A 198 10.59 -5.33 -3.48
CA VAL A 198 11.94 -5.46 -2.91
C VAL A 198 12.75 -6.37 -3.81
N ASP A 199 13.82 -5.84 -4.38
CA ASP A 199 14.73 -6.57 -5.27
C ASP A 199 13.97 -7.29 -6.42
N GLY A 200 13.00 -6.56 -7.04
CA GLY A 200 12.22 -7.03 -8.18
C GLY A 200 10.98 -7.87 -7.86
N SER A 201 10.73 -8.23 -6.60
CA SER A 201 9.58 -9.07 -6.21
C SER A 201 8.61 -8.29 -5.30
N PRO A 202 7.28 -8.40 -5.52
CA PRO A 202 6.29 -7.67 -4.75
C PRO A 202 6.13 -8.21 -3.33
N LEU A 203 5.87 -7.31 -2.38
CA LEU A 203 5.34 -7.64 -1.06
C LEU A 203 3.81 -7.66 -1.13
N SER A 204 3.21 -8.76 -0.72
CA SER A 204 1.75 -8.93 -0.75
C SER A 204 1.13 -8.77 0.63
N ASN A 205 -0.07 -8.16 0.65
CA ASN A 205 -0.97 -8.13 1.81
C ASN A 205 -2.37 -8.67 1.45
N ASN A 206 -2.50 -9.34 0.29
CA ASN A 206 -3.80 -9.81 -0.23
C ASN A 206 -4.42 -10.93 0.61
N ALA A 207 -3.60 -11.75 1.29
CA ALA A 207 -4.05 -12.86 2.13
C ALA A 207 -4.08 -12.52 3.63
N ASN A 208 -3.87 -11.25 4.00
CA ASN A 208 -3.94 -10.81 5.39
C ASN A 208 -5.40 -10.82 5.88
N MET A 209 -5.65 -11.62 6.91
CA MET A 209 -6.96 -11.80 7.53
C MET A 209 -6.94 -11.42 9.03
N GLN A 210 -5.95 -10.65 9.48
CA GLN A 210 -5.78 -10.19 10.87
C GLN A 210 -6.76 -9.06 11.19
N LEU A 211 -8.06 -9.35 11.14
CA LEU A 211 -9.14 -8.39 11.39
C LEU A 211 -9.50 -8.35 12.87
N LEU A 212 -8.96 -7.37 13.60
CA LEU A 212 -9.36 -7.07 14.97
C LEU A 212 -10.48 -6.01 14.99
N ALA A 213 -11.26 -5.93 16.08
CA ALA A 213 -12.36 -4.99 16.20
C ALA A 213 -11.91 -3.53 16.03
N SER A 214 -12.79 -2.72 15.44
CA SER A 214 -12.55 -1.31 15.17
C SER A 214 -12.32 -0.44 16.42
N THR A 215 -12.73 -0.91 17.59
CA THR A 215 -12.60 -0.20 18.88
C THR A 215 -11.22 -0.30 19.49
N ILE A 216 -10.41 -1.27 19.06
CA ILE A 216 -9.08 -1.46 19.60
C ILE A 216 -8.08 -1.17 18.50
N ASN A 217 -7.60 0.04 18.56
CA ASN A 217 -6.50 0.58 17.82
C ASN A 217 -6.31 -0.14 16.48
N GLY A 218 -6.68 0.44 15.38
CA GLY A 218 -6.43 -0.07 14.03
C GLY A 218 -4.96 -0.47 13.77
N GLU A 219 -4.18 -0.63 14.82
CA GLU A 219 -2.75 -0.92 14.85
C GLU A 219 -2.46 -2.38 14.51
N MET A 220 -3.33 -3.32 14.86
CA MET A 220 -3.05 -4.75 14.70
C MET A 220 -3.68 -5.41 13.47
N GLY A 221 -4.60 -4.78 12.79
CA GLY A 221 -5.20 -5.28 11.55
C GLY A 221 -4.91 -4.35 10.37
N ASN A 222 -4.23 -4.80 9.34
CA ASN A 222 -4.03 -4.07 8.08
C ASN A 222 -4.78 -4.75 6.92
N THR A 223 -5.87 -5.41 7.26
CA THR A 223 -6.70 -6.14 6.31
C THR A 223 -7.37 -5.18 5.35
N GLY A 224 -7.23 -5.41 4.04
CA GLY A 224 -7.82 -4.55 3.01
C GLY A 224 -7.10 -3.24 2.73
N SER A 225 -5.89 -3.05 3.27
CA SER A 225 -4.99 -1.92 2.94
C SER A 225 -3.62 -2.41 2.45
N GLY A 226 -2.69 -1.50 2.12
CA GLY A 226 -1.34 -1.83 1.65
C GLY A 226 -0.45 -2.48 2.73
N ALA A 227 0.78 -2.82 2.34
CA ALA A 227 1.77 -3.39 3.25
C ALA A 227 2.16 -2.39 4.35
N ASP A 228 2.41 -2.90 5.56
CA ASP A 228 2.95 -2.11 6.65
C ASP A 228 4.44 -1.84 6.43
N ILE A 229 4.77 -0.61 6.04
CA ILE A 229 6.14 -0.21 5.68
C ILE A 229 7.03 0.12 6.88
N ARG A 230 6.51 0.19 8.11
CA ARG A 230 7.33 0.32 9.32
C ARG A 230 8.21 -0.92 9.55
N THR A 231 7.85 -2.07 8.97
CA THR A 231 8.65 -3.30 9.04
C THR A 231 9.90 -3.26 8.16
N ILE A 232 10.00 -2.31 7.21
CA ILE A 232 11.11 -2.18 6.26
C ILE A 232 12.12 -1.18 6.81
N SER A 233 13.29 -1.69 7.21
CA SER A 233 14.42 -0.86 7.64
C SER A 233 15.09 -0.19 6.45
N THR A 234 15.39 1.11 6.59
CA THR A 234 16.13 1.84 5.55
C THR A 234 17.63 1.55 5.54
N ASP A 235 18.18 0.94 6.58
CA ASP A 235 19.62 0.75 6.71
C ASP A 235 20.19 -0.30 5.75
N ASN A 236 19.34 -1.20 5.20
CA ASN A 236 19.71 -2.19 4.18
C ASN A 236 19.39 -1.75 2.74
N ILE A 237 18.86 -0.54 2.55
CA ILE A 237 18.40 -0.03 1.25
C ILE A 237 19.50 0.79 0.58
N GLU A 238 19.76 0.55 -0.71
CA GLU A 238 20.63 1.36 -1.54
C GLU A 238 19.89 2.52 -2.19
N SER A 239 18.72 2.24 -2.76
CA SER A 239 17.87 3.26 -3.37
C SER A 239 16.40 2.88 -3.29
N VAL A 240 15.55 3.92 -3.33
CA VAL A 240 14.09 3.78 -3.43
C VAL A 240 13.63 4.59 -4.63
N GLU A 241 12.96 3.94 -5.57
CA GLU A 241 12.27 4.59 -6.66
C GLU A 241 10.76 4.59 -6.39
N VAL A 242 10.13 5.75 -6.42
CA VAL A 242 8.69 5.92 -6.21
C VAL A 242 8.04 6.38 -7.50
N ILE A 243 7.35 5.45 -8.17
CA ILE A 243 6.60 5.72 -9.40
C ILE A 243 5.20 6.17 -9.02
N ARG A 244 4.90 7.44 -9.24
CA ARG A 244 3.59 8.08 -8.99
C ARG A 244 2.73 8.15 -10.25
N GLY A 245 3.37 8.25 -11.41
CA GLY A 245 2.72 8.35 -12.72
C GLY A 245 2.25 6.99 -13.25
N ILE A 246 2.35 6.83 -14.58
CA ILE A 246 1.91 5.61 -15.28
C ILE A 246 3.10 4.65 -15.37
N PRO A 247 3.14 3.55 -14.59
CA PRO A 247 4.26 2.63 -14.56
C PRO A 247 4.36 1.78 -15.85
N SER A 248 5.52 1.16 -16.10
CA SER A 248 5.67 0.13 -17.14
C SER A 248 4.65 -1.00 -16.95
N VAL A 249 4.26 -1.66 -18.06
CA VAL A 249 3.30 -2.80 -18.02
C VAL A 249 3.84 -4.04 -17.30
N GLU A 250 5.15 -4.12 -17.05
CA GLU A 250 5.75 -5.19 -16.24
C GLU A 250 5.24 -5.20 -14.79
N TYR A 251 4.77 -4.05 -14.29
CA TYR A 251 4.20 -3.91 -12.94
C TYR A 251 2.69 -4.11 -12.98
N GLY A 252 2.22 -5.17 -12.36
CA GLY A 252 0.81 -5.52 -12.18
C GLY A 252 0.34 -5.39 -10.74
N ASP A 253 -0.96 -5.66 -10.50
CA ASP A 253 -1.61 -5.66 -9.19
C ASP A 253 -1.45 -4.34 -8.42
N LEU A 254 -1.60 -3.20 -9.12
CA LEU A 254 -1.50 -1.86 -8.57
C LEU A 254 -2.46 -0.88 -9.25
N THR A 255 -2.92 0.13 -8.51
CA THR A 255 -3.69 1.27 -9.05
C THR A 255 -2.98 2.59 -8.80
N SER A 256 -2.46 2.83 -7.60
CA SER A 256 -1.95 4.15 -7.19
C SER A 256 -0.53 4.42 -7.68
N GLY A 257 0.37 3.43 -7.57
CA GLY A 257 1.76 3.55 -7.99
C GLY A 257 2.62 2.39 -7.51
N ALA A 258 3.95 2.55 -7.62
CA ALA A 258 4.90 1.53 -7.18
C ALA A 258 6.06 2.15 -6.40
N VAL A 259 6.50 1.45 -5.37
CA VAL A 259 7.71 1.76 -4.59
C VAL A 259 8.69 0.61 -4.79
N ILE A 260 9.76 0.89 -5.48
CA ILE A 260 10.77 -0.10 -5.87
C ILE A 260 12.00 0.09 -5.00
N ILE A 261 12.31 -0.90 -4.22
CA ILE A 261 13.41 -0.90 -3.25
C ILE A 261 14.53 -1.77 -3.79
N LYS A 262 15.73 -1.19 -3.88
CA LYS A 262 16.97 -1.92 -4.17
C LYS A 262 17.79 -2.05 -2.91
N SER A 263 18.14 -3.29 -2.54
CA SER A 263 18.98 -3.58 -1.38
C SER A 263 20.45 -3.33 -1.67
N LYS A 264 21.23 -3.05 -0.62
CA LYS A 264 22.68 -2.94 -0.71
C LYS A 264 23.30 -4.26 -1.14
N ALA A 265 24.18 -4.21 -2.12
CA ALA A 265 24.90 -5.36 -2.63
C ALA A 265 26.40 -5.03 -2.77
N GLY A 266 27.28 -6.04 -2.80
CA GLY A 266 28.71 -5.89 -3.05
C GLY A 266 29.59 -5.74 -1.81
N LYS A 267 30.87 -5.46 -2.01
CA LYS A 267 31.87 -5.33 -0.93
C LYS A 267 31.65 -4.03 -0.16
N GLU A 268 31.43 -4.10 1.12
CA GLU A 268 31.23 -2.96 2.02
C GLU A 268 31.93 -3.20 3.37
N PRO A 269 32.57 -2.16 3.98
CA PRO A 269 33.11 -2.27 5.34
C PRO A 269 31.98 -2.55 6.35
N LEU A 270 32.34 -2.97 7.55
CA LEU A 270 31.36 -3.10 8.63
C LEU A 270 30.85 -1.71 9.02
N ASN A 271 29.58 -1.46 8.79
CA ASN A 271 28.89 -0.24 9.23
C ASN A 271 28.01 -0.61 10.43
N VAL A 272 28.14 0.13 11.52
CA VAL A 272 27.25 0.04 12.69
C VAL A 272 26.57 1.39 12.87
N ARG A 273 25.26 1.42 13.05
CA ARG A 273 24.49 2.65 13.19
C ARG A 273 23.62 2.57 14.44
N LEU A 274 23.62 3.64 15.22
CA LEU A 274 22.82 3.83 16.42
C LEU A 274 21.95 5.07 16.24
N LYS A 275 20.65 4.94 16.41
CA LYS A 275 19.69 6.03 16.36
C LYS A 275 18.90 6.12 17.65
N ALA A 276 18.65 7.32 18.12
CA ALA A 276 17.83 7.58 19.29
C ALA A 276 17.04 8.88 19.13
N ASN A 277 15.77 8.82 19.47
CA ASN A 277 14.91 9.98 19.62
C ASN A 277 13.96 9.76 20.81
N SER A 278 13.04 10.68 21.05
CA SER A 278 12.12 10.62 22.22
C SER A 278 11.20 9.39 22.23
N LYS A 279 11.03 8.70 21.10
CA LYS A 279 10.14 7.54 20.96
C LYS A 279 10.86 6.27 20.52
N THR A 280 11.93 6.37 19.73
CA THR A 280 12.55 5.25 19.03
C THR A 280 14.03 5.10 19.36
N TYR A 281 14.44 3.86 19.63
CA TYR A 281 15.84 3.43 19.74
C TYR A 281 16.08 2.36 18.69
N GLN A 282 17.15 2.53 17.89
CA GLN A 282 17.46 1.58 16.82
C GLN A 282 18.95 1.33 16.75
N VAL A 283 19.32 0.08 16.51
CA VAL A 283 20.68 -0.34 16.17
C VAL A 283 20.66 -1.14 14.88
N SER A 284 21.59 -0.88 13.99
CA SER A 284 21.78 -1.67 12.78
C SER A 284 23.25 -1.94 12.50
N ALA A 285 23.51 -3.06 11.80
CA ALA A 285 24.83 -3.42 11.34
C ALA A 285 24.75 -3.98 9.92
N SER A 286 25.70 -3.61 9.06
CA SER A 286 25.81 -4.14 7.70
C SER A 286 27.27 -4.40 7.33
N LYS A 287 27.51 -5.51 6.60
CA LYS A 287 28.81 -5.92 6.08
C LYS A 287 28.66 -6.56 4.71
N GLY A 288 29.46 -6.09 3.74
CA GLY A 288 29.59 -6.73 2.43
C GLY A 288 30.93 -7.48 2.34
N LEU A 289 30.85 -8.78 2.15
CA LEU A 289 32.00 -9.69 2.04
C LEU A 289 32.22 -10.03 0.57
N SER A 290 33.43 -9.87 0.05
CA SER A 290 33.84 -10.46 -1.21
C SER A 290 34.29 -11.91 -0.97
N LEU A 291 33.62 -12.86 -1.66
CA LEU A 291 33.92 -14.28 -1.60
C LEU A 291 34.87 -14.71 -2.73
N GLY A 292 35.44 -13.74 -3.46
CA GLY A 292 36.29 -13.92 -4.62
C GLY A 292 35.49 -13.98 -5.93
N SER A 293 36.20 -13.96 -7.08
CA SER A 293 35.60 -13.86 -8.43
C SER A 293 34.66 -15.04 -8.76
N LYS A 294 34.88 -16.21 -8.20
CA LYS A 294 34.04 -17.41 -8.42
C LYS A 294 32.72 -17.35 -7.65
N TRP A 295 32.71 -16.78 -6.44
CA TRP A 295 31.56 -16.83 -5.52
C TRP A 295 30.88 -15.47 -5.31
N GLY A 296 31.39 -14.41 -5.95
CA GLY A 296 30.81 -13.07 -5.91
C GLY A 296 30.86 -12.41 -4.52
N ASN A 297 29.75 -11.77 -4.14
CA ASN A 297 29.65 -11.01 -2.90
C ASN A 297 28.47 -11.44 -2.05
N LEU A 298 28.67 -11.43 -0.73
CA LEU A 298 27.65 -11.70 0.29
C LEU A 298 27.48 -10.47 1.17
N ASN A 299 26.30 -9.89 1.19
CA ASN A 299 25.92 -8.82 2.10
C ASN A 299 25.08 -9.38 3.25
N ILE A 300 25.42 -9.02 4.48
CA ILE A 300 24.68 -9.37 5.69
C ILE A 300 24.29 -8.06 6.36
N THR A 301 22.98 -7.88 6.57
CA THR A 301 22.46 -6.68 7.25
C THR A 301 21.47 -7.09 8.32
N GLY A 302 21.64 -6.54 9.53
CA GLY A 302 20.69 -6.74 10.62
C GLY A 302 20.28 -5.41 11.25
N ASP A 303 19.03 -5.29 11.70
CA ASP A 303 18.57 -4.17 12.50
C ASP A 303 17.64 -4.63 13.61
N TYR A 304 17.65 -3.88 14.71
CA TYR A 304 16.67 -3.94 15.78
C TYR A 304 16.19 -2.54 16.09
N ALA A 305 14.88 -2.37 16.23
CA ALA A 305 14.24 -1.14 16.64
C ALA A 305 13.23 -1.38 17.76
N TYR A 306 13.26 -0.52 18.76
CA TYR A 306 12.27 -0.41 19.83
C TYR A 306 11.64 0.97 19.77
N ASN A 307 10.30 1.02 19.84
CA ASN A 307 9.55 2.29 19.84
C ASN A 307 8.49 2.26 20.94
N THR A 308 8.27 3.38 21.59
CA THR A 308 7.12 3.62 22.49
C THR A 308 6.26 4.73 21.92
N SER A 309 4.95 4.61 22.04
CA SER A 309 4.03 5.65 21.54
C SER A 309 4.20 6.99 22.29
N SER A 310 4.60 6.93 23.55
CA SER A 310 4.84 8.07 24.44
C SER A 310 5.69 7.62 25.63
N LEU A 311 6.56 8.49 26.12
CA LEU A 311 7.32 8.24 27.34
C LEU A 311 6.44 7.96 28.57
N TYR A 312 5.23 8.51 28.61
CA TYR A 312 4.25 8.27 29.68
C TYR A 312 3.43 7.00 29.48
N LYS A 313 3.45 6.38 28.29
CA LYS A 313 2.72 5.16 27.93
C LYS A 313 3.70 4.07 27.55
N SER A 314 4.65 3.75 28.44
CA SER A 314 5.66 2.71 28.22
C SER A 314 5.06 1.31 28.01
N TYR A 315 3.81 1.12 28.43
CA TYR A 315 3.03 -0.11 28.22
C TYR A 315 2.50 -0.24 26.76
N VAL A 316 2.69 0.79 25.90
CA VAL A 316 2.38 0.72 24.46
C VAL A 316 3.67 0.82 23.68
N TYR A 317 4.09 -0.27 23.05
CA TYR A 317 5.36 -0.32 22.34
C TYR A 317 5.34 -1.21 21.10
N TYR A 318 6.26 -0.93 20.20
CA TYR A 318 6.54 -1.72 19.01
C TYR A 318 8.01 -2.11 18.97
N GLN A 319 8.28 -3.36 18.56
CA GLN A 319 9.64 -3.88 18.35
C GLN A 319 9.71 -4.56 17.00
N ARG A 320 10.83 -4.40 16.33
CA ARG A 320 11.17 -5.21 15.15
C ARG A 320 12.63 -5.62 15.18
N ALA A 321 12.90 -6.79 14.60
CA ALA A 321 14.25 -7.25 14.29
C ALA A 321 14.24 -7.83 12.87
N ASN A 322 15.18 -7.39 12.03
CA ASN A 322 15.34 -7.88 10.68
C ASN A 322 16.76 -8.40 10.47
N LEU A 323 16.89 -9.46 9.67
CA LEU A 323 18.17 -9.98 9.22
C LEU A 323 18.05 -10.35 7.74
N LYS A 324 18.93 -9.81 6.92
CA LYS A 324 18.98 -10.07 5.47
C LYS A 324 20.34 -10.60 5.07
N PHE A 325 20.32 -11.67 4.29
CA PHE A 325 21.45 -12.19 3.54
C PHE A 325 21.17 -11.94 2.05
N LEU A 326 22.08 -11.31 1.37
CA LEU A 326 21.98 -11.04 -0.06
C LEU A 326 23.27 -11.49 -0.74
N TRP A 327 23.16 -12.53 -1.57
CA TRP A 327 24.27 -13.09 -2.34
C TRP A 327 24.13 -12.72 -3.80
N SER A 328 25.08 -11.96 -4.34
CA SER A 328 25.16 -11.58 -5.74
C SER A 328 26.37 -12.23 -6.38
N ASN A 329 26.17 -12.90 -7.51
CA ASN A 329 27.24 -13.57 -8.24
C ASN A 329 27.02 -13.48 -9.76
N GLN A 330 28.12 -13.40 -10.48
CA GLN A 330 28.18 -13.61 -11.91
C GLN A 330 28.67 -15.04 -12.18
N PHE A 331 27.75 -15.93 -12.51
CA PHE A 331 28.04 -17.36 -12.67
C PHE A 331 28.79 -17.67 -13.96
N THR A 332 28.51 -16.90 -15.00
CA THR A 332 29.21 -16.95 -16.31
C THR A 332 29.33 -15.50 -16.81
N GLU A 333 30.08 -15.29 -17.90
CA GLU A 333 30.17 -13.97 -18.56
C GLU A 333 28.81 -13.39 -18.97
N SER A 334 27.84 -14.28 -19.23
CA SER A 334 26.49 -13.90 -19.69
C SER A 334 25.39 -14.07 -18.64
N PHE A 335 25.64 -14.72 -17.50
CA PHE A 335 24.61 -14.97 -16.49
C PHE A 335 25.00 -14.46 -15.11
N ARG A 336 24.19 -13.53 -14.61
CA ARG A 336 24.29 -12.99 -13.25
C ARG A 336 22.98 -13.19 -12.49
N ALA A 337 23.09 -13.46 -11.19
CA ALA A 337 21.92 -13.56 -10.32
C ALA A 337 22.21 -13.01 -8.92
N THR A 338 21.12 -12.57 -8.28
CA THR A 338 21.10 -12.13 -6.90
C THR A 338 20.06 -12.95 -6.15
N ASN A 339 20.46 -13.52 -5.02
CA ASN A 339 19.63 -14.34 -4.16
C ASN A 339 19.57 -13.70 -2.79
N SER A 340 18.40 -13.66 -2.17
CA SER A 340 18.25 -13.12 -0.82
C SER A 340 17.42 -14.01 0.07
N ILE A 341 17.74 -13.97 1.36
CA ILE A 341 16.95 -14.52 2.46
C ILE A 341 16.70 -13.37 3.43
N ASP A 342 15.44 -13.02 3.61
CA ASP A 342 15.01 -11.98 4.53
C ASP A 342 14.26 -12.63 5.69
N LEU A 343 14.69 -12.36 6.91
CA LEU A 343 14.08 -12.82 8.16
C LEU A 343 13.55 -11.60 8.90
N GLY A 344 12.29 -11.64 9.32
CA GLY A 344 11.65 -10.56 10.05
C GLY A 344 10.94 -11.05 11.31
N LEU A 345 11.10 -10.31 12.39
CA LEU A 345 10.36 -10.47 13.65
C LEU A 345 9.79 -9.12 14.03
N SER A 346 8.51 -9.06 14.39
CA SER A 346 7.93 -7.86 14.98
C SER A 346 6.96 -8.21 16.10
N LYS A 347 6.87 -7.29 17.06
CA LYS A 347 5.91 -7.34 18.16
C LYS A 347 5.33 -5.94 18.34
N ASP A 348 4.03 -5.83 18.33
CA ASP A 348 3.24 -4.66 18.66
C ASP A 348 2.47 -4.98 19.93
N SER A 349 2.59 -4.21 20.99
CA SER A 349 2.00 -4.54 22.28
C SER A 349 1.40 -3.33 22.96
N ARG A 350 0.24 -3.55 23.55
CA ARG A 350 -0.35 -2.71 24.56
C ARG A 350 -0.63 -3.59 25.77
N ASP A 351 0.24 -3.48 26.77
CA ASP A 351 0.07 -4.17 28.03
C ASP A 351 -1.01 -3.48 28.89
N LEU A 352 -1.35 -4.03 30.04
CA LEU A 352 -2.29 -3.40 30.98
C LEU A 352 -1.85 -1.97 31.30
N ASN A 353 -2.81 -1.03 31.22
CA ASN A 353 -2.56 0.32 31.68
C ASN A 353 -2.45 0.33 33.22
N PRO A 354 -1.31 0.71 33.81
CA PRO A 354 -1.15 0.73 35.26
C PRO A 354 -2.08 1.73 35.97
N ASP A 355 -2.55 2.75 35.23
CA ASP A 355 -3.46 3.78 35.76
C ASP A 355 -4.95 3.40 35.60
N ASP A 356 -5.26 2.36 34.81
CA ASP A 356 -6.63 1.89 34.60
C ASP A 356 -6.68 0.37 34.46
N LEU A 357 -6.60 -0.32 35.57
CA LEU A 357 -6.66 -1.79 35.63
C LEU A 357 -8.08 -2.33 35.41
N ARG A 358 -9.10 -1.47 35.53
CA ARG A 358 -10.51 -1.88 35.42
C ARG A 358 -10.87 -2.37 34.02
N THR A 359 -10.39 -1.68 32.97
CA THR A 359 -10.71 -2.05 31.59
C THR A 359 -10.09 -3.38 31.16
N LYS A 360 -9.05 -3.84 31.85
CA LYS A 360 -8.30 -5.08 31.55
C LYS A 360 -7.85 -5.21 30.09
N THR A 361 -7.74 -4.08 29.39
CA THR A 361 -7.42 -4.07 27.96
C THR A 361 -5.97 -4.40 27.72
N VAL A 362 -5.73 -5.51 27.02
CA VAL A 362 -4.42 -5.94 26.52
C VAL A 362 -4.57 -6.24 25.04
N SER A 363 -3.63 -5.77 24.23
CA SER A 363 -3.57 -6.20 22.83
C SER A 363 -2.12 -6.48 22.40
N GLU A 364 -1.93 -7.53 21.63
CA GLU A 364 -0.63 -7.94 21.14
C GLU A 364 -0.72 -8.41 19.68
N GLY A 365 0.22 -7.95 18.84
CA GLY A 365 0.46 -8.46 17.49
C GLY A 365 1.87 -8.98 17.40
N LYS A 366 2.07 -10.19 16.92
CA LYS A 366 3.39 -10.77 16.64
C LYS A 366 3.43 -11.21 15.18
N SER A 367 4.55 -10.93 14.53
CA SER A 367 4.80 -11.42 13.18
C SER A 367 6.18 -12.06 13.10
N LYS A 368 6.26 -13.23 12.46
CA LYS A 368 7.50 -13.91 12.11
C LYS A 368 7.46 -14.19 10.61
N SER A 369 8.43 -13.70 9.89
CA SER A 369 8.47 -13.85 8.43
C SER A 369 9.79 -14.38 7.92
N ILE A 370 9.71 -15.19 6.88
CA ILE A 370 10.84 -15.57 6.04
C ILE A 370 10.46 -15.34 4.58
N ARG A 371 11.34 -14.68 3.84
CA ARG A 371 11.22 -14.51 2.40
C ARG A 371 12.50 -14.96 1.74
N VAL A 372 12.36 -15.79 0.72
CA VAL A 372 13.45 -16.20 -0.16
C VAL A 372 13.15 -15.62 -1.53
N ALA A 373 14.10 -14.90 -2.11
CA ALA A 373 13.95 -14.32 -3.44
C ALA A 373 15.20 -14.53 -4.27
N SER A 374 14.98 -14.69 -5.57
CA SER A 374 16.03 -14.84 -6.59
C SER A 374 15.64 -14.00 -7.80
N ASN A 375 16.56 -13.20 -8.29
CA ASN A 375 16.45 -12.52 -9.57
C ASN A 375 17.73 -12.73 -10.37
N GLY A 376 17.60 -12.83 -11.68
CA GLY A 376 18.76 -13.04 -12.54
C GLY A 376 18.49 -12.58 -13.96
N THR A 377 19.59 -12.35 -14.66
CA THR A 377 19.58 -11.94 -16.06
C THR A 377 20.61 -12.77 -16.82
N TRP A 378 20.18 -13.27 -17.96
CA TRP A 378 21.01 -13.95 -18.94
C TRP A 378 21.15 -13.05 -20.17
N ASP A 379 22.33 -12.53 -20.42
CA ASP A 379 22.69 -11.70 -21.56
C ASP A 379 22.95 -12.59 -22.77
N ILE A 380 21.97 -12.66 -23.68
CA ILE A 380 21.98 -13.60 -24.83
C ILE A 380 22.64 -12.92 -26.05
N ASN A 381 22.36 -11.66 -26.29
CA ASN A 381 22.91 -10.82 -27.37
C ASN A 381 22.89 -11.49 -28.76
N HIS A 382 21.82 -12.24 -29.07
CA HIS A 382 21.65 -12.90 -30.37
C HIS A 382 20.52 -12.26 -31.19
N GLY A 383 20.87 -11.60 -32.28
CA GLY A 383 19.91 -10.89 -33.12
C GLY A 383 19.18 -9.80 -32.39
N TRP A 384 17.84 -9.87 -32.35
CA TRP A 384 17.00 -8.94 -31.61
C TRP A 384 16.98 -9.23 -30.10
N LEU A 385 17.10 -10.51 -29.73
CA LEU A 385 17.05 -10.93 -28.33
C LEU A 385 18.32 -10.51 -27.60
N LYS A 386 18.18 -9.62 -26.63
CA LYS A 386 19.28 -9.09 -25.83
C LYS A 386 19.44 -9.85 -24.53
N SER A 387 18.37 -10.00 -23.79
CA SER A 387 18.42 -10.70 -22.49
C SER A 387 17.12 -11.46 -22.19
N LEU A 388 17.26 -12.44 -21.32
CA LEU A 388 16.19 -13.08 -20.59
C LEU A 388 16.41 -12.81 -19.12
N SER A 389 15.41 -12.25 -18.44
CA SER A 389 15.47 -12.03 -17.01
C SER A 389 14.32 -12.71 -16.27
N TYR A 390 14.57 -13.08 -15.02
CA TYR A 390 13.57 -13.67 -14.14
C TYR A 390 13.58 -13.02 -12.76
N ASN A 391 12.42 -13.02 -12.12
CA ASN A 391 12.26 -12.73 -10.70
C ASN A 391 11.40 -13.82 -10.07
N ALA A 392 11.83 -14.37 -8.93
CA ALA A 392 11.05 -15.36 -8.20
C ALA A 392 11.16 -15.09 -6.70
N SER A 393 10.07 -15.27 -5.97
CA SER A 393 10.10 -15.21 -4.50
C SER A 393 9.02 -16.06 -3.87
N VAL A 394 9.32 -16.57 -2.68
CA VAL A 394 8.37 -17.22 -1.78
C VAL A 394 8.49 -16.55 -0.42
N SER A 395 7.37 -16.15 0.15
CA SER A 395 7.28 -15.53 1.47
C SER A 395 6.29 -16.31 2.34
N TYR A 396 6.73 -16.68 3.52
CA TYR A 396 5.90 -17.27 4.56
C TYR A 396 5.91 -16.36 5.78
N LYS A 397 4.71 -16.02 6.28
CA LYS A 397 4.53 -15.10 7.40
C LYS A 397 3.56 -15.71 8.40
N ASN A 398 3.98 -15.85 9.63
CA ASN A 398 3.17 -16.33 10.75
C ASN A 398 2.78 -15.13 11.62
N ASP A 399 1.52 -14.73 11.51
CA ASP A 399 0.94 -13.60 12.21
C ASP A 399 0.04 -14.09 13.34
N TYR A 400 0.24 -13.52 14.50
CA TYR A 400 -0.57 -13.74 15.68
C TYR A 400 -1.11 -12.41 16.20
N SER A 401 -2.40 -12.32 16.41
CA SER A 401 -3.04 -11.21 17.08
C SER A 401 -3.77 -11.70 18.33
N TYR A 402 -3.61 -10.99 19.42
CA TYR A 402 -4.25 -11.24 20.72
C TYR A 402 -4.94 -9.98 21.19
N MET A 403 -6.10 -10.14 21.79
CA MET A 403 -6.86 -9.09 22.39
C MET A 403 -7.59 -9.59 23.62
N GLN A 404 -7.47 -8.85 24.70
CA GLN A 404 -8.21 -9.04 25.92
C GLN A 404 -8.92 -7.74 26.29
N GLU A 405 -10.18 -7.79 26.66
CA GLU A 405 -10.93 -6.63 27.14
C GLU A 405 -12.05 -7.03 28.09
N LEU A 406 -12.37 -6.15 29.02
CA LEU A 406 -13.57 -6.27 29.84
C LEU A 406 -14.75 -5.72 29.03
N LEU A 407 -15.72 -6.57 28.74
CA LEU A 407 -16.99 -6.21 28.12
C LEU A 407 -18.03 -5.97 29.23
N SER A 408 -18.70 -4.82 29.17
CA SER A 408 -19.82 -4.45 30.03
C SER A 408 -21.06 -4.20 29.17
N ASN A 409 -22.25 -4.41 29.70
CA ASN A 409 -23.50 -4.45 28.96
C ASN A 409 -23.49 -5.49 27.82
N ALA A 410 -22.81 -6.60 28.04
CA ALA A 410 -22.54 -7.63 27.06
C ALA A 410 -23.68 -8.68 26.97
N GLU A 411 -24.73 -8.54 27.74
CA GLU A 411 -25.85 -9.47 27.72
C GLU A 411 -26.46 -9.60 26.34
N ALA A 412 -26.25 -10.75 25.70
CA ALA A 412 -26.69 -11.03 24.37
C ALA A 412 -26.87 -12.55 24.19
N LEU A 413 -27.61 -12.95 23.16
CA LEU A 413 -27.75 -14.34 22.78
C LEU A 413 -26.58 -14.74 21.86
N TYR A 414 -25.93 -15.85 22.20
CA TYR A 414 -24.83 -16.39 21.41
C TYR A 414 -25.02 -17.90 21.18
N SER A 415 -24.64 -18.38 20.00
CA SER A 415 -24.60 -19.78 19.62
C SER A 415 -23.45 -20.07 18.67
N THR A 416 -22.93 -21.27 18.68
CA THR A 416 -21.96 -21.80 17.69
C THR A 416 -22.65 -22.50 16.50
N CYS A 417 -23.99 -22.59 16.49
CA CYS A 417 -24.77 -23.22 15.42
C CYS A 417 -24.57 -22.46 14.09
N VAL A 418 -24.33 -23.19 12.99
CA VAL A 418 -24.13 -22.67 11.64
C VAL A 418 -25.24 -23.03 10.66
N THR A 419 -26.25 -23.75 11.12
CA THR A 419 -27.39 -24.22 10.30
C THR A 419 -28.47 -23.13 10.25
N ASP A 420 -28.84 -22.70 9.04
CA ASP A 420 -29.93 -21.74 8.83
C ASP A 420 -31.28 -22.36 9.24
N GLY A 421 -32.11 -21.60 9.95
CA GLY A 421 -33.44 -22.02 10.41
C GLY A 421 -33.48 -22.91 11.65
N ALA A 422 -32.32 -23.20 12.28
CA ALA A 422 -32.29 -23.90 13.56
C ALA A 422 -32.98 -23.08 14.66
N ILE A 423 -33.84 -23.69 15.46
CA ILE A 423 -34.46 -23.08 16.64
C ILE A 423 -33.95 -23.80 17.88
N LEU A 424 -33.07 -23.11 18.62
CA LEU A 424 -32.32 -23.67 19.73
C LEU A 424 -32.81 -23.08 21.06
N SER A 425 -32.68 -23.83 22.16
CA SER A 425 -32.86 -23.34 23.52
C SER A 425 -31.53 -23.26 24.25
N ASN A 426 -31.53 -22.70 25.46
CA ASN A 426 -30.40 -22.74 26.38
C ASN A 426 -30.32 -24.07 27.16
N LEU A 427 -31.20 -25.03 26.88
CA LEU A 427 -31.23 -26.39 27.45
C LEU A 427 -30.76 -27.37 26.37
N PRO A 428 -29.47 -27.81 26.37
CA PRO A 428 -28.93 -28.67 25.34
C PRO A 428 -29.71 -29.98 25.15
N GLY A 429 -30.04 -30.29 23.89
CA GLY A 429 -30.72 -31.54 23.55
C GLY A 429 -32.15 -31.70 24.07
N GLN A 430 -32.71 -30.64 24.67
CA GLN A 430 -34.09 -30.68 25.17
C GLN A 430 -35.04 -29.97 24.19
N ASP A 431 -36.18 -30.63 23.94
CA ASP A 431 -37.27 -30.04 23.18
C ASP A 431 -38.10 -29.11 24.09
N ILE A 432 -38.40 -27.92 23.60
CA ILE A 432 -39.26 -26.97 24.28
C ILE A 432 -40.65 -27.00 23.61
N PHE A 433 -41.69 -27.03 24.41
CA PHE A 433 -43.06 -27.06 23.99
C PHE A 433 -43.79 -25.80 24.48
N ASP A 434 -44.75 -25.32 23.71
CA ASP A 434 -45.65 -24.24 24.14
C ASP A 434 -46.77 -24.74 25.05
N ILE A 435 -47.64 -23.83 25.54
CA ILE A 435 -48.74 -24.14 26.47
C ILE A 435 -49.74 -25.14 25.86
N ASP A 436 -49.85 -25.17 24.52
CA ASP A 436 -50.75 -26.04 23.76
C ASP A 436 -50.12 -27.39 23.40
N GLY A 437 -48.86 -27.60 23.83
CA GLY A 437 -48.11 -28.85 23.59
C GLY A 437 -47.45 -28.91 22.21
N ASN A 438 -47.35 -27.79 21.47
CA ASN A 438 -46.63 -27.74 20.19
C ASN A 438 -45.14 -27.60 20.45
N LYS A 439 -44.34 -28.39 19.76
CA LYS A 439 -42.87 -28.28 19.82
C LYS A 439 -42.43 -27.03 19.09
N ILE A 440 -41.70 -26.14 19.78
CA ILE A 440 -41.16 -24.88 19.25
C ILE A 440 -39.68 -24.96 18.84
N THR A 441 -38.90 -25.88 19.47
CA THR A 441 -37.51 -26.11 19.09
C THR A 441 -37.41 -26.92 17.80
N ASN A 442 -36.42 -26.58 16.95
CA ASN A 442 -36.07 -27.33 15.75
C ASN A 442 -34.55 -27.47 15.68
N ILE A 443 -34.02 -28.54 16.28
CA ILE A 443 -32.58 -28.77 16.38
C ILE A 443 -32.20 -29.73 15.27
N PRO A 444 -31.38 -29.30 14.28
CA PRO A 444 -30.88 -30.21 13.23
C PRO A 444 -30.04 -31.33 13.83
N ALA A 445 -30.09 -32.52 13.22
CA ALA A 445 -29.39 -33.73 13.72
C ALA A 445 -27.87 -33.51 13.88
N GLY A 446 -27.26 -32.67 13.03
CA GLY A 446 -25.83 -32.33 13.11
C GLY A 446 -25.47 -31.28 14.17
N ASP A 447 -26.49 -30.65 14.81
CA ASP A 447 -26.32 -29.58 15.80
C ASP A 447 -26.91 -29.92 17.17
N MET A 448 -27.13 -31.22 17.48
CA MET A 448 -27.68 -31.67 18.76
C MET A 448 -26.84 -31.26 19.98
N ASP A 449 -25.54 -30.98 19.78
CA ASP A 449 -24.59 -30.46 20.77
C ASP A 449 -24.62 -28.93 20.90
N LYS A 450 -25.39 -28.23 20.07
CA LYS A 450 -25.48 -26.77 20.05
C LYS A 450 -26.70 -26.28 20.85
N TRP A 451 -26.52 -25.12 21.48
CA TRP A 451 -27.57 -24.44 22.24
C TRP A 451 -27.38 -22.92 22.18
N ILE A 452 -28.34 -22.16 22.69
CA ILE A 452 -28.26 -20.73 22.90
C ILE A 452 -27.65 -20.47 24.26
N LYS A 453 -26.66 -19.62 24.31
CA LYS A 453 -26.08 -19.05 25.53
C LYS A 453 -26.62 -17.64 25.74
N VAL A 454 -26.94 -17.31 27.00
CA VAL A 454 -27.16 -15.94 27.39
C VAL A 454 -25.87 -15.46 28.01
N LEU A 455 -25.19 -14.54 27.35
CA LEU A 455 -23.89 -14.03 27.80
C LEU A 455 -24.04 -13.23 29.08
N PRO A 456 -23.06 -13.28 30.02
CA PRO A 456 -23.06 -12.45 31.21
C PRO A 456 -23.09 -10.96 30.90
N TYR A 457 -23.68 -10.17 31.80
CA TYR A 457 -23.69 -8.70 31.70
C TYR A 457 -22.27 -8.13 31.61
N GLU A 458 -21.33 -8.71 32.35
CA GLU A 458 -19.93 -8.32 32.37
C GLU A 458 -19.04 -9.56 32.35
N TYR A 459 -18.05 -9.59 31.43
CA TYR A 459 -17.03 -10.62 31.37
C TYR A 459 -15.76 -10.15 30.68
N THR A 460 -14.64 -10.82 30.95
CA THR A 460 -13.38 -10.60 30.21
C THR A 460 -13.37 -11.50 28.97
N SER A 461 -13.36 -10.89 27.79
CA SER A 461 -13.23 -11.60 26.52
C SER A 461 -11.76 -11.70 26.12
N ILE A 462 -11.35 -12.88 25.63
CA ILE A 462 -10.05 -13.13 25.03
C ILE A 462 -10.28 -13.59 23.59
N TYR A 463 -9.62 -12.92 22.66
CA TYR A 463 -9.72 -13.19 21.24
C TYR A 463 -8.35 -13.28 20.59
N GLU A 464 -8.11 -14.37 19.89
CA GLU A 464 -6.86 -14.60 19.14
C GLU A 464 -7.15 -14.78 17.65
N ILE A 465 -6.20 -14.36 16.81
CA ILE A 465 -6.19 -14.68 15.39
C ILE A 465 -4.82 -15.27 15.04
N LYS A 466 -4.81 -16.48 14.51
CA LYS A 466 -3.59 -17.19 14.06
C LYS A 466 -3.59 -17.30 12.54
N GLY A 467 -2.83 -16.43 11.88
CA GLY A 467 -2.63 -16.42 10.44
C GLY A 467 -1.29 -17.03 10.03
N LYS A 468 -1.26 -17.71 8.87
CA LYS A 468 -0.06 -18.26 8.23
C LYS A 468 -0.12 -17.93 6.75
N GLU A 469 0.33 -16.72 6.40
CA GLU A 469 0.31 -16.25 5.02
C GLU A 469 1.41 -16.92 4.20
N LEU A 470 1.05 -17.42 3.02
CA LEU A 470 1.97 -17.94 2.00
C LEU A 470 1.76 -17.14 0.72
N ASN A 471 2.81 -16.47 0.25
CA ASN A 471 2.81 -15.70 -0.97
C ASN A 471 3.93 -16.21 -1.87
N ALA A 472 3.64 -16.48 -3.15
CA ALA A 472 4.66 -16.84 -4.13
C ALA A 472 4.49 -15.99 -5.39
N PHE A 473 5.62 -15.62 -5.99
CA PHE A 473 5.69 -14.82 -7.21
C PHE A 473 6.77 -15.37 -8.13
N ALA A 474 6.47 -15.43 -9.41
CA ALA A 474 7.44 -15.75 -10.45
C ALA A 474 7.15 -14.90 -11.69
N GLN A 475 8.18 -14.31 -12.29
CA GLN A 475 8.11 -13.51 -13.50
C GLN A 475 9.26 -13.85 -14.43
N VAL A 476 8.99 -13.92 -15.73
CA VAL A 476 9.99 -14.05 -16.78
C VAL A 476 9.81 -12.93 -17.79
N LYS A 477 10.92 -12.35 -18.23
CA LYS A 477 10.95 -11.23 -19.21
C LYS A 477 11.96 -11.50 -20.31
N LEU A 478 11.58 -11.14 -21.53
CA LEU A 478 12.42 -11.13 -22.71
C LEU A 478 12.61 -9.70 -23.17
N ASP A 479 13.87 -9.29 -23.31
CA ASP A 479 14.24 -7.99 -23.84
C ASP A 479 14.73 -8.13 -25.27
N LEU A 480 14.00 -7.53 -26.20
CA LEU A 480 14.37 -7.48 -27.62
C LEU A 480 14.70 -6.04 -27.98
N ASN A 481 15.85 -5.83 -28.62
CA ASN A 481 16.26 -4.49 -29.04
C ASN A 481 16.77 -4.53 -30.48
N LYS A 482 16.37 -3.53 -31.26
CA LYS A 482 16.83 -3.35 -32.61
C LYS A 482 16.90 -1.88 -32.99
N ARG A 483 18.05 -1.49 -33.50
CA ARG A 483 18.31 -0.13 -33.98
C ARG A 483 18.30 -0.08 -35.54
N TRP A 484 17.65 0.94 -36.06
CA TRP A 484 17.63 1.27 -37.49
C TRP A 484 17.99 2.75 -37.67
N GLY A 485 19.22 3.04 -38.00
CA GLY A 485 19.72 4.43 -38.12
C GLY A 485 19.51 5.20 -36.79
N ASN A 486 18.72 6.25 -36.82
CA ASN A 486 18.43 7.09 -35.65
C ASN A 486 17.24 6.60 -34.79
N THR A 487 16.69 5.44 -35.12
CA THR A 487 15.55 4.86 -34.42
C THR A 487 15.97 3.61 -33.65
N ASN A 488 15.65 3.54 -32.38
CA ASN A 488 15.81 2.36 -31.54
C ASN A 488 14.44 1.84 -31.10
N ASN A 489 14.22 0.55 -31.26
CA ASN A 489 13.04 -0.15 -30.72
C ASN A 489 13.48 -1.15 -29.68
N HIS A 490 12.96 -0.98 -28.47
CA HIS A 490 13.13 -1.91 -27.37
C HIS A 490 11.77 -2.50 -27.01
N ILE A 491 11.63 -3.82 -27.19
CA ILE A 491 10.39 -4.54 -26.89
C ILE A 491 10.64 -5.41 -25.67
N LEU A 492 9.88 -5.15 -24.62
CA LEU A 492 9.77 -5.96 -23.41
C LEU A 492 8.55 -6.88 -23.56
N PHE A 493 8.73 -8.17 -23.44
CA PHE A 493 7.66 -9.16 -23.40
C PHE A 493 7.83 -10.02 -22.16
N GLY A 494 6.74 -10.31 -21.42
CA GLY A 494 6.86 -11.15 -20.24
C GLY A 494 5.54 -11.70 -19.73
N ALA A 495 5.70 -12.61 -18.78
CA ALA A 495 4.60 -13.19 -18.04
C ALA A 495 4.97 -13.34 -16.58
N ASP A 496 3.97 -13.26 -15.73
CA ASP A 496 4.11 -13.52 -14.28
C ASP A 496 2.96 -14.35 -13.73
N TYR A 497 3.27 -15.00 -12.63
CA TYR A 497 2.32 -15.74 -11.80
C TYR A 497 2.50 -15.32 -10.35
N LYS A 498 1.39 -15.02 -9.69
CA LYS A 498 1.33 -14.68 -8.26
C LYS A 498 0.27 -15.54 -7.58
N THR A 499 0.56 -16.01 -6.38
CA THR A 499 -0.43 -16.68 -5.54
C THR A 499 -0.32 -16.21 -4.10
N ASP A 500 -1.47 -15.94 -3.49
CA ASP A 500 -1.61 -15.45 -2.12
C ASP A 500 -2.63 -16.33 -1.38
N GLY A 501 -2.27 -16.84 -0.19
CA GLY A 501 -3.17 -17.65 0.62
C GLY A 501 -2.83 -17.60 2.10
N ASN A 502 -3.72 -18.12 2.93
CA ASN A 502 -3.55 -18.16 4.37
C ASN A 502 -3.88 -19.56 4.92
N LEU A 503 -2.88 -20.22 5.52
CA LEU A 503 -2.94 -21.58 6.07
C LEU A 503 -3.21 -21.57 7.59
N GLY A 504 -3.62 -20.44 8.16
CA GLY A 504 -3.80 -20.27 9.59
C GLY A 504 -5.02 -20.96 10.16
N GLU A 505 -5.01 -21.12 11.48
CA GLU A 505 -6.14 -21.65 12.26
C GLU A 505 -7.30 -20.63 12.33
N GLY A 506 -7.01 -19.34 12.03
CA GLY A 506 -7.99 -18.27 12.01
C GLY A 506 -8.36 -17.76 13.40
N GLN A 507 -9.65 -17.60 13.64
CA GLN A 507 -10.23 -16.98 14.83
C GLN A 507 -10.36 -18.00 15.96
N ILE A 508 -9.85 -17.66 17.16
CA ILE A 508 -9.87 -18.52 18.34
C ILE A 508 -10.33 -17.69 19.54
N TYR A 509 -11.34 -18.17 20.24
CA TYR A 509 -11.86 -17.58 21.47
C TYR A 509 -12.68 -18.62 22.25
N ASP A 510 -12.95 -18.32 23.52
CA ASP A 510 -13.85 -19.13 24.34
C ASP A 510 -15.32 -18.86 23.94
N ASP A 511 -16.07 -19.90 23.65
CA ASP A 511 -17.49 -19.79 23.33
C ASP A 511 -18.37 -19.40 24.53
N GLU A 512 -17.83 -19.50 25.75
CA GLU A 512 -18.50 -18.97 26.98
C GLU A 512 -18.37 -17.44 27.08
N PHE A 513 -17.26 -16.87 26.54
CA PHE A 513 -16.88 -15.47 26.63
C PHE A 513 -16.47 -14.89 25.26
N PRO A 514 -17.34 -14.96 24.25
CA PRO A 514 -17.02 -14.55 22.89
C PRO A 514 -16.74 -13.04 22.79
N PRO A 515 -15.97 -12.60 21.81
CA PRO A 515 -15.76 -11.17 21.59
C PRO A 515 -17.04 -10.51 21.06
N MET A 516 -17.39 -9.33 21.58
CA MET A 516 -18.42 -8.49 20.99
C MET A 516 -17.84 -7.65 19.86
N ARG A 517 -17.94 -8.15 18.64
CA ARG A 517 -17.39 -7.48 17.47
C ARG A 517 -18.44 -7.44 16.37
N PRO A 518 -18.52 -6.35 15.58
CA PRO A 518 -19.29 -6.39 14.37
C PRO A 518 -18.72 -7.49 13.46
N ALA A 519 -19.56 -8.32 12.88
CA ALA A 519 -19.15 -9.27 11.85
C ALA A 519 -18.44 -8.50 10.71
N ALA A 520 -17.54 -9.15 9.97
CA ALA A 520 -16.79 -8.52 8.87
C ALA A 520 -17.70 -7.83 7.84
N GLY A 521 -18.96 -8.29 7.71
CA GLY A 521 -20.00 -7.67 6.89
C GLY A 521 -20.77 -6.51 7.54
N GLY A 522 -20.49 -6.17 8.80
CA GLY A 522 -21.26 -5.17 9.56
C GLY A 522 -22.68 -5.62 9.92
N GLY A 523 -23.36 -4.89 10.81
CA GLY A 523 -24.70 -5.21 11.28
C GLY A 523 -24.73 -5.99 12.58
N TYR A 524 -25.87 -6.55 12.93
CA TYR A 524 -26.10 -7.25 14.19
C TYR A 524 -25.78 -8.76 14.13
N ALA A 525 -24.98 -9.17 13.15
CA ALA A 525 -24.58 -10.56 12.98
C ALA A 525 -23.60 -10.98 14.08
N SER A 526 -23.82 -12.16 14.65
CA SER A 526 -22.91 -12.75 15.62
C SER A 526 -21.75 -13.49 14.96
N TYR A 527 -20.66 -13.72 15.70
CA TYR A 527 -19.48 -14.40 15.17
C TYR A 527 -19.67 -15.91 15.11
N ARG A 528 -18.98 -16.52 14.14
CA ARG A 528 -18.62 -17.93 14.14
C ARG A 528 -17.12 -18.05 13.88
N LYS A 529 -16.47 -19.04 14.47
CA LYS A 529 -15.06 -19.33 14.24
C LYS A 529 -14.85 -19.77 12.79
N ARG A 530 -13.79 -19.27 12.17
CA ARG A 530 -13.42 -19.60 10.79
C ARG A 530 -11.92 -19.88 10.71
N ALA A 531 -11.57 -21.05 10.17
CA ALA A 531 -10.18 -21.36 9.86
C ALA A 531 -9.77 -20.77 8.50
N PHE A 532 -8.64 -20.06 8.47
CA PHE A 532 -8.15 -19.42 7.22
C PHE A 532 -7.66 -20.42 6.20
N LYS A 533 -7.19 -21.61 6.65
CA LYS A 533 -6.77 -22.72 5.76
C LYS A 533 -7.90 -23.24 4.85
N ASP A 534 -9.16 -22.98 5.21
CA ASP A 534 -10.34 -23.39 4.44
C ASP A 534 -10.71 -22.35 3.35
N ILE A 535 -10.00 -21.22 3.30
CA ILE A 535 -10.21 -20.16 2.30
C ILE A 535 -9.35 -20.46 1.07
N PRO A 536 -9.94 -20.44 -0.15
CA PRO A 536 -9.18 -20.66 -1.38
C PRO A 536 -8.09 -19.62 -1.61
N PHE A 537 -6.97 -20.04 -2.20
CA PHE A 537 -5.90 -19.13 -2.60
C PHE A 537 -6.35 -18.21 -3.74
N ILE A 538 -5.77 -17.03 -3.75
CA ILE A 538 -5.88 -16.10 -4.88
C ILE A 538 -4.76 -16.44 -5.87
N HIS A 539 -5.12 -16.72 -7.12
CA HIS A 539 -4.21 -16.95 -8.21
C HIS A 539 -4.30 -15.83 -9.23
N GLN A 540 -3.19 -15.29 -9.62
CA GLN A 540 -3.10 -14.26 -10.64
C GLN A 540 -2.07 -14.65 -11.69
N VAL A 541 -2.48 -14.59 -12.96
CA VAL A 541 -1.60 -14.75 -14.14
C VAL A 541 -1.58 -13.43 -14.88
N GLY A 542 -0.40 -12.88 -15.13
CA GLY A 542 -0.18 -11.67 -15.93
C GLY A 542 0.61 -11.98 -17.21
N ILE A 543 0.22 -11.39 -18.33
CA ILE A 543 0.96 -11.40 -19.59
C ILE A 543 1.06 -9.96 -20.07
N PHE A 544 2.25 -9.52 -20.47
CA PHE A 544 2.46 -8.14 -20.85
C PHE A 544 3.45 -7.98 -22.00
N ALA A 545 3.24 -6.90 -22.77
CA ALA A 545 4.16 -6.47 -23.81
C ALA A 545 4.22 -4.93 -23.84
N GLU A 546 5.43 -4.38 -23.96
CA GLU A 546 5.68 -2.95 -24.03
C GLU A 546 6.73 -2.68 -25.12
N ASN A 547 6.51 -1.73 -26.00
CA ASN A 547 7.49 -1.23 -26.94
C ASN A 547 7.92 0.17 -26.54
N THR A 548 9.22 0.38 -26.34
CA THR A 548 9.85 1.67 -26.21
C THR A 548 10.46 2.06 -27.56
N PHE A 549 9.84 3.01 -28.22
CA PHE A 549 10.31 3.61 -29.44
C PHE A 549 11.10 4.87 -29.11
N ASN A 550 12.36 4.94 -29.54
CA ASN A 550 13.22 6.10 -29.40
C ASN A 550 13.71 6.52 -30.75
N HIS A 551 13.41 7.76 -31.15
CA HIS A 551 13.85 8.35 -32.43
C HIS A 551 14.55 9.68 -32.20
N SER A 552 15.75 9.81 -32.75
CA SER A 552 16.57 11.03 -32.64
C SER A 552 16.47 11.86 -33.94
N PHE A 553 15.75 12.97 -33.88
CA PHE A 553 15.61 13.91 -35.00
C PHE A 553 16.88 14.77 -35.19
N GLY A 554 17.48 14.68 -36.36
CA GLY A 554 18.72 15.43 -36.67
C GLY A 554 19.89 15.07 -35.73
N GLY A 555 19.82 13.94 -35.02
CA GLY A 555 20.84 13.49 -34.10
C GLY A 555 20.93 14.23 -32.76
N THR A 556 20.02 15.19 -32.48
CA THR A 556 20.09 16.08 -31.31
C THR A 556 18.80 16.18 -30.50
N ARG A 557 17.65 15.80 -31.06
CA ARG A 557 16.34 15.89 -30.41
C ARG A 557 15.73 14.51 -30.30
N ASP A 558 15.53 14.04 -29.09
CA ASP A 558 15.00 12.71 -28.83
C ASP A 558 13.49 12.75 -28.64
N PHE A 559 12.79 11.87 -29.35
CA PHE A 559 11.39 11.50 -29.12
C PHE A 559 11.36 10.08 -28.60
N ILE A 560 10.78 9.90 -27.41
CA ILE A 560 10.63 8.58 -26.77
C ILE A 560 9.15 8.34 -26.57
N ALA A 561 8.66 7.19 -27.02
CA ALA A 561 7.30 6.72 -26.75
C ALA A 561 7.33 5.28 -26.23
N LYS A 562 6.67 5.03 -25.10
CA LYS A 562 6.45 3.70 -24.53
C LYS A 562 4.98 3.36 -24.67
N ILE A 563 4.67 2.28 -25.36
CA ILE A 563 3.30 1.81 -25.60
C ILE A 563 3.23 0.35 -25.23
N GLY A 564 2.34 0.00 -24.34
CA GLY A 564 2.20 -1.37 -23.89
C GLY A 564 0.81 -1.72 -23.41
N ALA A 565 0.58 -3.01 -23.20
CA ALA A 565 -0.63 -3.54 -22.61
C ALA A 565 -0.30 -4.74 -21.72
N ARG A 566 -1.06 -4.86 -20.65
CA ARG A 566 -0.99 -5.99 -19.73
C ARG A 566 -2.38 -6.63 -19.62
N TYR A 567 -2.41 -7.94 -19.70
CA TYR A 567 -3.57 -8.77 -19.40
C TYR A 567 -3.36 -9.44 -18.06
N ASP A 568 -4.30 -9.30 -17.15
CA ASP A 568 -4.34 -10.01 -15.86
C ASP A 568 -5.59 -10.88 -15.78
N ASN A 569 -5.44 -12.12 -15.31
CA ASN A 569 -6.52 -13.00 -14.89
C ASN A 569 -6.36 -13.34 -13.41
N ILE A 570 -7.39 -13.05 -12.62
CA ILE A 570 -7.39 -13.20 -11.16
C ILE A 570 -8.58 -14.09 -10.79
N ASN A 571 -8.34 -15.35 -10.43
CA ASN A 571 -9.39 -16.31 -10.11
C ASN A 571 -10.55 -16.32 -11.14
N GLY A 572 -10.22 -16.26 -12.45
CA GLY A 572 -11.18 -16.24 -13.54
C GLY A 572 -11.70 -14.85 -13.95
N LYS A 573 -11.47 -13.82 -13.18
CA LYS A 573 -11.80 -12.41 -13.54
C LYS A 573 -10.64 -11.80 -14.34
N SER A 574 -10.94 -11.20 -15.49
CA SER A 574 -9.91 -10.70 -16.43
C SER A 574 -10.00 -9.20 -16.64
N ILE A 575 -8.85 -8.56 -16.85
CA ILE A 575 -8.73 -7.16 -17.23
C ILE A 575 -7.57 -6.93 -18.20
N ILE A 576 -7.73 -5.95 -19.09
CA ILE A 576 -6.65 -5.45 -19.95
C ILE A 576 -6.32 -4.01 -19.53
N SER A 577 -5.04 -3.74 -19.34
CA SER A 577 -4.49 -2.46 -18.85
C SER A 577 -3.53 -1.85 -19.87
N PRO A 578 -4.03 -1.08 -20.86
CA PRO A 578 -3.18 -0.36 -21.80
C PRO A 578 -2.50 0.84 -21.14
N ARG A 579 -1.28 1.15 -21.56
CA ARG A 579 -0.48 2.27 -21.05
C ARG A 579 0.36 2.88 -22.18
N ILE A 580 0.45 4.21 -22.15
CA ILE A 580 1.28 5.00 -23.07
C ILE A 580 1.95 6.13 -22.29
N ASN A 581 3.24 6.30 -22.50
CA ASN A 581 4.04 7.45 -22.07
C ASN A 581 4.82 7.96 -23.27
N ALA A 582 4.91 9.28 -23.44
CA ALA A 582 5.71 9.88 -24.50
C ALA A 582 6.42 11.13 -23.98
N SER A 583 7.60 11.40 -24.55
CA SER A 583 8.34 12.63 -24.33
C SER A 583 9.03 13.09 -25.60
N MET A 584 9.18 14.40 -25.73
CA MET A 584 9.83 15.05 -26.87
C MET A 584 10.75 16.16 -26.38
N GLU A 585 12.02 16.07 -26.72
CA GLU A 585 12.94 17.19 -26.57
C GLU A 585 12.64 18.28 -27.64
N ILE A 586 12.12 19.41 -27.17
CA ILE A 586 11.84 20.57 -28.03
C ILE A 586 13.13 21.36 -28.27
N ILE A 587 13.89 21.58 -27.18
CA ILE A 587 15.23 22.17 -27.22
C ILE A 587 16.19 21.12 -26.65
N PRO A 588 17.20 20.70 -27.44
CA PRO A 588 18.13 19.67 -27.02
C PRO A 588 18.73 19.97 -25.65
N GLU A 589 18.67 19.00 -24.77
CA GLU A 589 19.18 19.02 -23.37
C GLU A 589 18.61 20.13 -22.47
N ALA A 590 17.74 21.02 -22.99
CA ALA A 590 17.24 22.18 -22.25
C ALA A 590 15.74 22.15 -21.98
N PHE A 591 14.91 21.69 -22.92
CA PHE A 591 13.45 21.71 -22.74
C PHE A 591 12.80 20.45 -23.31
N THR A 592 12.13 19.71 -22.45
CA THR A 592 11.40 18.47 -22.77
C THR A 592 9.93 18.61 -22.36
N ILE A 593 9.02 18.19 -23.24
CA ILE A 593 7.59 18.01 -22.92
C ILE A 593 7.33 16.50 -22.79
N ARG A 594 6.50 16.12 -21.82
CA ARG A 594 6.12 14.73 -21.62
C ARG A 594 4.64 14.60 -21.30
N GLY A 595 4.09 13.42 -21.58
CA GLY A 595 2.71 13.10 -21.24
C GLY A 595 2.47 11.61 -21.30
N GLY A 596 1.37 11.19 -20.68
CA GLY A 596 1.00 9.80 -20.66
C GLY A 596 -0.46 9.60 -20.33
N TRP A 597 -0.95 8.41 -20.68
CA TRP A 597 -2.28 7.92 -20.34
C TRP A 597 -2.23 6.41 -20.13
N GLY A 598 -2.99 5.91 -19.17
CA GLY A 598 -3.02 4.46 -18.96
C GLY A 598 -4.05 4.01 -17.95
N ILE A 599 -4.26 2.70 -17.94
CA ILE A 599 -5.10 1.98 -16.99
C ILE A 599 -4.21 1.09 -16.13
N THR A 600 -4.43 1.12 -14.83
CA THR A 600 -3.83 0.21 -13.85
C THR A 600 -4.92 -0.51 -13.09
N ALA A 601 -4.63 -1.71 -12.55
CA ALA A 601 -5.63 -2.57 -11.96
C ALA A 601 -5.12 -3.25 -10.69
N LYS A 602 -6.02 -3.41 -9.69
CA LYS A 602 -5.73 -4.06 -8.40
C LYS A 602 -6.70 -5.20 -8.14
N ALA A 603 -6.15 -6.37 -7.83
CA ALA A 603 -6.91 -7.54 -7.40
C ALA A 603 -7.67 -7.31 -6.08
N PRO A 604 -8.85 -7.90 -5.90
CA PRO A 604 -9.48 -7.95 -4.59
C PRO A 604 -8.67 -8.82 -3.63
N THR A 605 -8.68 -8.49 -2.34
CA THR A 605 -8.05 -9.28 -1.29
C THR A 605 -8.87 -10.52 -0.92
N ALA A 606 -8.28 -11.47 -0.17
CA ALA A 606 -8.98 -12.65 0.31
C ALA A 606 -10.23 -12.29 1.12
N LEU A 607 -10.17 -11.24 1.93
CA LEU A 607 -11.31 -10.72 2.69
C LEU A 607 -12.46 -10.29 1.79
N MET A 608 -12.18 -9.69 0.62
CA MET A 608 -13.21 -9.24 -0.32
C MET A 608 -13.77 -10.39 -1.17
N LEU A 609 -12.94 -11.37 -1.52
CA LEU A 609 -13.37 -12.53 -2.31
C LEU A 609 -14.14 -13.57 -1.48
N TYR A 610 -13.76 -13.73 -0.21
CA TYR A 610 -14.24 -14.78 0.69
C TYR A 610 -14.56 -14.19 2.06
N PRO A 611 -15.55 -13.27 2.17
CA PRO A 611 -16.00 -12.73 3.45
C PRO A 611 -16.64 -13.80 4.34
N ASP A 612 -16.76 -13.52 5.65
CA ASP A 612 -17.48 -14.39 6.59
C ASP A 612 -18.98 -14.29 6.36
N ASP A 613 -19.71 -15.40 6.48
CA ASP A 613 -21.17 -15.40 6.46
C ASP A 613 -21.76 -14.59 7.63
N ALA A 614 -22.95 -14.04 7.45
CA ALA A 614 -23.66 -13.29 8.46
C ALA A 614 -24.61 -14.21 9.25
N TYR A 615 -24.45 -14.25 10.57
CA TYR A 615 -25.24 -15.07 11.48
C TYR A 615 -26.04 -14.19 12.43
N PHE A 616 -27.33 -14.51 12.59
CA PHE A 616 -28.25 -13.82 13.50
C PHE A 616 -28.85 -14.81 14.48
N ASN A 617 -28.95 -14.41 15.76
CA ASN A 617 -29.63 -15.16 16.81
C ASN A 617 -30.86 -14.34 17.22
N PHE A 618 -32.03 -14.66 16.64
CA PHE A 618 -33.27 -13.95 16.94
C PHE A 618 -33.95 -14.51 18.18
N ASN A 619 -34.16 -13.70 19.21
CA ASN A 619 -34.74 -14.06 20.47
C ASN A 619 -36.26 -14.24 20.36
N ASN A 620 -36.71 -15.51 20.29
CA ASN A 620 -38.12 -15.87 20.22
C ASN A 620 -38.83 -15.89 21.59
N TYR A 621 -38.08 -16.34 22.64
CA TYR A 621 -38.55 -16.46 23.99
C TYR A 621 -37.39 -16.28 24.95
N ASP A 622 -37.59 -15.47 25.97
CA ASP A 622 -36.62 -15.31 27.06
C ASP A 622 -37.35 -14.94 28.34
N TYR A 623 -37.32 -15.84 29.28
CA TYR A 623 -37.98 -15.66 30.53
C TYR A 623 -37.14 -16.21 31.70
N GLN A 624 -36.95 -15.41 32.70
CA GLN A 624 -36.35 -15.81 33.96
C GLN A 624 -37.43 -15.96 35.01
N ALA A 625 -37.61 -17.19 35.51
CA ALA A 625 -38.57 -17.50 36.57
C ALA A 625 -38.13 -16.94 37.91
N PRO A 626 -39.04 -16.75 38.87
CA PRO A 626 -38.71 -16.23 40.21
C PRO A 626 -37.71 -17.07 41.01
N ASP A 627 -37.56 -18.34 40.66
CA ASP A 627 -36.57 -19.26 41.25
C ASP A 627 -35.18 -19.13 40.65
N GLY A 628 -35.02 -18.23 39.71
CA GLY A 628 -33.77 -18.01 39.01
C GLY A 628 -33.58 -18.85 37.75
N THR A 629 -34.47 -19.81 37.45
CA THR A 629 -34.41 -20.62 36.23
C THR A 629 -34.70 -19.73 35.02
N ARG A 630 -33.85 -19.76 34.01
CA ARG A 630 -34.06 -19.04 32.75
C ARG A 630 -34.25 -20.00 31.58
N THR A 631 -35.28 -19.80 30.81
CA THR A 631 -35.51 -20.51 29.54
C THR A 631 -35.49 -19.53 28.40
N THR A 632 -34.62 -19.79 27.42
CA THR A 632 -34.45 -18.94 26.26
C THR A 632 -34.54 -19.80 24.99
N VAL A 633 -35.24 -19.30 23.98
CA VAL A 633 -35.33 -19.94 22.67
C VAL A 633 -35.00 -18.91 21.61
N ALA A 634 -34.14 -19.25 20.67
CA ALA A 634 -33.78 -18.36 19.57
C ALA A 634 -33.70 -19.08 18.20
N THR A 635 -34.05 -18.37 17.16
CA THR A 635 -33.93 -18.80 15.78
C THR A 635 -32.58 -18.33 15.23
N ILE A 636 -31.84 -19.28 14.66
CA ILE A 636 -30.57 -19.00 13.97
C ILE A 636 -30.87 -18.73 12.49
N ARG A 637 -30.38 -17.63 11.97
CA ARG A 637 -30.41 -17.35 10.53
C ARG A 637 -28.99 -17.12 10.02
N LYS A 638 -28.72 -17.67 8.84
CA LYS A 638 -27.43 -17.57 8.13
C LYS A 638 -27.65 -16.95 6.74
N PHE A 639 -26.84 -15.99 6.37
CA PHE A 639 -26.85 -15.38 5.05
C PHE A 639 -25.43 -15.34 4.47
N GLU A 640 -25.32 -15.72 3.21
CA GLU A 640 -24.09 -15.65 2.45
C GLU A 640 -23.76 -14.19 2.10
N THR A 641 -22.54 -13.77 2.41
CA THR A 641 -22.08 -12.39 2.17
C THR A 641 -21.16 -12.28 0.94
N LYS A 642 -20.83 -13.38 0.29
CA LYS A 642 -20.03 -13.40 -0.93
C LYS A 642 -20.70 -12.62 -2.06
N ASN A 643 -19.89 -11.87 -2.82
CA ASN A 643 -20.33 -11.19 -4.02
C ASN A 643 -19.59 -11.73 -5.25
N ASP A 644 -20.24 -12.58 -6.04
CA ASP A 644 -19.66 -13.17 -7.25
C ASP A 644 -19.50 -12.16 -8.40
N ASP A 645 -20.28 -11.07 -8.37
CA ASP A 645 -20.22 -9.99 -9.36
C ASP A 645 -19.10 -8.96 -9.08
N LEU A 646 -18.29 -9.19 -8.05
CA LEU A 646 -17.19 -8.29 -7.69
C LEU A 646 -16.22 -8.13 -8.87
N LYS A 647 -15.98 -6.89 -9.31
CA LYS A 647 -15.12 -6.52 -10.43
C LYS A 647 -13.71 -6.19 -9.93
N ILE A 648 -12.73 -6.24 -10.84
CA ILE A 648 -11.37 -5.78 -10.55
C ILE A 648 -11.38 -4.25 -10.46
N ALA A 649 -10.79 -3.70 -9.39
CA ALA A 649 -10.62 -2.27 -9.23
C ALA A 649 -9.61 -1.74 -10.26
N LYS A 650 -9.91 -0.58 -10.86
CA LYS A 650 -9.06 0.05 -11.88
C LYS A 650 -8.90 1.54 -11.62
N MET A 651 -7.77 2.09 -12.08
CA MET A 651 -7.52 3.52 -12.09
C MET A 651 -7.13 3.96 -13.48
N ARG A 652 -7.80 4.99 -13.99
CA ARG A 652 -7.40 5.72 -15.19
C ARG A 652 -6.51 6.86 -14.79
N LYS A 653 -5.34 6.94 -15.40
CA LYS A 653 -4.34 7.98 -15.15
C LYS A 653 -4.07 8.75 -16.42
N ALA A 654 -3.97 10.07 -16.32
CA ALA A 654 -3.47 10.96 -17.35
C ALA A 654 -2.49 11.96 -16.74
N GLU A 655 -1.41 12.24 -17.42
CA GLU A 655 -0.45 13.24 -16.98
C GLU A 655 0.16 14.00 -18.16
N VAL A 656 0.50 15.26 -17.93
CA VAL A 656 1.26 16.11 -18.82
C VAL A 656 2.26 16.92 -18.02
N GLY A 657 3.46 17.08 -18.52
CA GLY A 657 4.50 17.82 -17.81
C GLY A 657 5.56 18.37 -18.76
N PHE A 658 6.42 19.17 -18.19
CA PHE A 658 7.62 19.65 -18.87
C PHE A 658 8.80 19.70 -17.92
N ASP A 659 9.98 19.56 -18.49
CA ASP A 659 11.27 19.64 -17.80
C ASP A 659 12.14 20.67 -18.49
N VAL A 660 12.71 21.61 -17.70
CA VAL A 660 13.60 22.68 -18.17
C VAL A 660 14.94 22.53 -17.48
N LYS A 661 16.03 22.58 -18.25
CA LYS A 661 17.39 22.62 -17.72
C LYS A 661 18.09 23.89 -18.23
N LEU A 662 18.49 24.77 -17.31
CA LEU A 662 19.17 26.03 -17.63
C LEU A 662 20.62 25.99 -17.13
N PHE A 663 21.55 26.53 -17.94
CA PHE A 663 22.96 26.69 -17.56
C PHE A 663 23.64 25.40 -17.05
N ASN A 664 23.13 24.22 -17.47
CA ASN A 664 23.56 22.89 -17.02
C ASN A 664 23.48 22.64 -15.49
N LYS A 665 22.93 23.58 -14.72
CA LYS A 665 22.84 23.52 -13.26
C LYS A 665 21.38 23.55 -12.73
N ILE A 666 20.56 24.45 -13.26
CA ILE A 666 19.19 24.66 -12.78
C ILE A 666 18.25 23.69 -13.50
N ARG A 667 17.47 22.94 -12.73
CA ARG A 667 16.44 22.05 -13.25
C ARG A 667 15.08 22.45 -12.70
N PHE A 668 14.10 22.56 -13.59
CA PHE A 668 12.71 22.83 -13.21
C PHE A 668 11.80 21.82 -13.88
N SER A 669 11.01 21.11 -13.10
CA SER A 669 10.07 20.09 -13.56
C SER A 669 8.68 20.43 -13.06
N VAL A 670 7.67 20.30 -13.92
CA VAL A 670 6.25 20.44 -13.56
C VAL A 670 5.48 19.29 -14.16
N THR A 671 4.54 18.72 -13.38
CA THR A 671 3.62 17.68 -13.84
C THR A 671 2.22 18.00 -13.34
N ALA A 672 1.26 18.09 -14.27
CA ALA A 672 -0.16 18.06 -13.96
C ALA A 672 -0.70 16.64 -14.18
N TYR A 673 -1.58 16.19 -13.29
CA TYR A 673 -2.13 14.83 -13.33
C TYR A 673 -3.64 14.79 -13.04
N ASP A 674 -4.28 13.74 -13.57
CA ASP A 674 -5.69 13.40 -13.35
C ASP A 674 -5.79 11.88 -13.16
N GLU A 675 -6.25 11.43 -12.00
CA GLU A 675 -6.33 10.01 -11.62
C GLU A 675 -7.72 9.69 -11.13
N LEU A 676 -8.42 8.80 -11.83
CA LEU A 676 -9.80 8.40 -11.57
C LEU A 676 -9.87 6.91 -11.24
N MET A 677 -10.19 6.59 -9.98
CA MET A 677 -10.46 5.22 -9.51
C MET A 677 -11.92 4.85 -9.75
N GLU A 678 -12.12 3.69 -10.33
CA GLU A 678 -13.42 3.05 -10.55
C GLU A 678 -13.39 1.63 -9.97
N ASN A 679 -14.52 1.16 -9.50
CA ASN A 679 -14.69 -0.18 -8.93
C ASN A 679 -13.83 -0.44 -7.67
N GLY A 680 -13.52 0.59 -6.88
CA GLY A 680 -12.81 0.40 -5.61
C GLY A 680 -13.65 -0.40 -4.60
N TYR A 681 -12.97 -1.17 -3.73
CA TYR A 681 -13.63 -2.12 -2.82
C TYR A 681 -14.11 -1.48 -1.53
N VAL A 682 -15.32 -1.85 -1.11
CA VAL A 682 -15.89 -1.48 0.19
C VAL A 682 -16.92 -2.50 0.63
N PHE A 683 -17.05 -2.72 1.93
CA PHE A 683 -18.22 -3.38 2.49
C PHE A 683 -19.39 -2.41 2.51
N GLY A 684 -20.52 -2.83 1.96
CA GLY A 684 -21.73 -2.03 1.84
C GLY A 684 -22.97 -2.88 1.80
N LYS A 685 -24.09 -2.27 1.47
CA LYS A 685 -25.40 -2.93 1.36
C LYS A 685 -26.05 -2.60 0.02
N ASP A 686 -26.73 -3.59 -0.54
CA ASP A 686 -27.73 -3.45 -1.59
C ASP A 686 -29.06 -4.07 -1.14
N LEU A 687 -30.04 -4.19 -2.02
CA LEU A 687 -31.32 -4.82 -1.69
C LEU A 687 -31.17 -6.24 -1.19
N SER A 688 -30.21 -7.02 -1.70
CA SER A 688 -29.98 -8.41 -1.32
C SER A 688 -29.47 -8.55 0.13
N CYS A 689 -28.96 -7.48 0.70
CA CYS A 689 -28.46 -7.42 2.08
C CYS A 689 -29.56 -7.18 3.12
N TRP A 690 -30.83 -7.00 2.66
CA TRP A 690 -32.01 -6.78 3.49
C TRP A 690 -32.95 -7.96 3.35
N GLN A 691 -32.91 -8.88 4.30
CA GLN A 691 -33.73 -10.09 4.26
C GLN A 691 -34.88 -9.96 5.25
N LEU A 692 -36.12 -10.08 4.73
CA LEU A 692 -37.31 -10.12 5.57
C LEU A 692 -37.47 -11.54 6.12
N VAL A 693 -37.44 -11.65 7.43
CA VAL A 693 -37.46 -12.93 8.14
C VAL A 693 -38.76 -13.02 8.95
N PRO A 694 -39.56 -14.08 8.78
CA PRO A 694 -40.65 -14.39 9.69
C PRO A 694 -40.09 -14.62 11.11
N PHE A 695 -40.63 -13.91 12.06
CA PHE A 695 -40.23 -13.98 13.44
C PHE A 695 -41.40 -14.26 14.34
N THR A 696 -41.32 -15.34 15.14
CA THR A 696 -42.37 -15.75 16.08
C THR A 696 -41.92 -15.39 17.47
N ARG A 697 -42.75 -14.62 18.18
CA ARG A 697 -42.55 -14.20 19.55
C ARG A 697 -43.44 -14.98 20.47
N TYR A 698 -42.93 -15.37 21.62
CA TYR A 698 -43.62 -16.05 22.70
C TYR A 698 -43.59 -15.23 23.96
N ASN A 699 -44.67 -15.22 24.72
CA ASN A 699 -44.74 -14.70 26.10
C ASN A 699 -44.71 -15.86 27.10
N ALA A 700 -44.33 -15.58 28.35
CA ALA A 700 -44.32 -16.57 29.43
C ALA A 700 -45.70 -16.64 30.10
N VAL A 701 -46.26 -17.84 30.22
CA VAL A 701 -47.52 -18.09 30.92
C VAL A 701 -47.36 -19.32 31.87
N LYS A 702 -48.11 -19.36 32.93
CA LYS A 702 -48.12 -20.52 33.84
C LYS A 702 -48.99 -21.64 33.29
N ASN A 703 -48.46 -22.85 33.22
CA ASN A 703 -49.18 -24.07 32.91
C ASN A 703 -49.96 -24.56 34.16
N ALA A 704 -50.70 -25.66 34.02
CA ALA A 704 -51.49 -26.26 35.12
C ALA A 704 -50.60 -26.76 36.28
N SER A 705 -49.34 -27.05 36.05
CA SER A 705 -48.33 -27.42 37.05
C SER A 705 -47.69 -26.24 37.75
N GLY A 706 -48.00 -25.01 37.34
CA GLY A 706 -47.43 -23.77 37.88
C GLY A 706 -46.08 -23.35 37.27
N GLU A 707 -45.58 -24.08 36.27
CA GLU A 707 -44.34 -23.77 35.55
C GLU A 707 -44.60 -22.72 34.46
N TYR A 708 -43.61 -21.85 34.22
CA TYR A 708 -43.68 -20.86 33.14
C TYR A 708 -43.27 -21.52 31.80
N VAL A 709 -44.19 -21.53 30.87
CA VAL A 709 -44.02 -22.09 29.53
C VAL A 709 -44.30 -21.05 28.45
N PRO A 710 -43.74 -21.20 27.25
CA PRO A 710 -44.00 -20.31 26.13
C PRO A 710 -45.47 -20.36 25.69
N GLN A 711 -46.07 -19.21 25.43
CA GLN A 711 -47.34 -19.07 24.75
C GLN A 711 -47.12 -18.18 23.52
N LEU A 712 -47.60 -18.61 22.38
CA LEU A 712 -47.55 -17.84 21.13
C LEU A 712 -48.18 -16.45 21.35
N ASP A 713 -47.38 -15.40 21.21
CA ASP A 713 -47.82 -14.01 21.20
C ASP A 713 -48.29 -13.63 19.81
N ARG A 714 -47.33 -13.56 18.86
CA ARG A 714 -47.59 -13.24 17.46
C ARG A 714 -46.44 -13.66 16.55
N THR A 715 -46.74 -13.78 15.28
CA THR A 715 -45.75 -13.90 14.22
C THR A 715 -45.78 -12.63 13.34
N TYR A 716 -44.64 -12.03 13.11
CA TYR A 716 -44.47 -10.87 12.29
C TYR A 716 -43.13 -10.89 11.56
N ASN A 717 -42.91 -9.99 10.62
CA ASN A 717 -41.67 -9.95 9.88
C ASN A 717 -40.68 -8.95 10.51
N ILE A 718 -39.39 -9.29 10.51
CA ILE A 718 -38.27 -8.44 10.91
C ILE A 718 -37.21 -8.43 9.82
N PHE A 719 -36.43 -7.36 9.74
CA PHE A 719 -35.30 -7.30 8.81
C PHE A 719 -34.02 -7.82 9.46
N ALA A 720 -33.37 -8.79 8.81
CA ALA A 720 -31.96 -9.09 8.99
C ALA A 720 -31.15 -8.28 7.95
N SER A 721 -30.18 -7.52 8.41
CA SER A 721 -29.33 -6.76 7.50
C SER A 721 -27.85 -7.04 7.73
N PHE A 722 -27.13 -7.23 6.65
CA PHE A 722 -25.70 -7.52 6.66
C PHE A 722 -24.99 -6.74 5.53
N SER A 723 -23.68 -6.75 5.51
CA SER A 723 -22.89 -6.10 4.46
C SER A 723 -22.18 -7.14 3.60
N LYS A 724 -21.98 -6.81 2.33
CA LYS A 724 -21.20 -7.57 1.34
C LYS A 724 -20.07 -6.70 0.78
N PRO A 725 -19.02 -7.28 0.20
CA PRO A 725 -18.05 -6.52 -0.59
C PRO A 725 -18.69 -6.00 -1.89
N PHE A 726 -18.49 -4.72 -2.19
CA PHE A 726 -18.96 -4.06 -3.42
C PHE A 726 -17.85 -3.24 -4.07
N ASN A 727 -18.08 -2.86 -5.34
CA ASN A 727 -17.21 -1.98 -6.12
C ASN A 727 -17.71 -0.52 -6.10
N ASN A 728 -18.03 0.00 -4.93
CA ASN A 728 -18.72 1.29 -4.78
C ASN A 728 -17.80 2.47 -4.46
N ILE A 729 -16.47 2.25 -4.39
CA ILE A 729 -15.54 3.37 -4.16
C ILE A 729 -15.24 4.08 -5.47
N TYR A 730 -15.52 5.36 -5.47
CA TYR A 730 -15.08 6.36 -6.44
C TYR A 730 -14.07 7.28 -5.77
N SER A 731 -12.92 7.49 -6.42
CA SER A 731 -11.93 8.46 -5.99
C SER A 731 -11.38 9.20 -7.20
N HIS A 732 -11.28 10.52 -7.12
CA HIS A 732 -10.76 11.35 -8.19
C HIS A 732 -9.71 12.30 -7.64
N ASN A 733 -8.45 12.10 -8.00
CA ASN A 733 -7.32 12.90 -7.57
C ASN A 733 -6.77 13.70 -8.76
N LYS A 734 -6.63 15.01 -8.57
CA LYS A 734 -6.04 15.94 -9.55
C LYS A 734 -5.01 16.80 -8.87
N GLY A 735 -3.98 17.19 -9.60
CA GLY A 735 -3.01 18.09 -9.01
C GLY A 735 -1.91 18.53 -9.96
N ILE A 736 -1.04 19.35 -9.38
CA ILE A 736 0.18 19.83 -10.03
C ILE A 736 1.33 19.61 -9.05
N GLU A 737 2.34 18.88 -9.49
CA GLU A 737 3.60 18.69 -8.77
C GLU A 737 4.68 19.53 -9.44
N TYR A 738 5.57 20.14 -8.67
CA TYR A 738 6.72 20.88 -9.19
C TYR A 738 7.96 20.64 -8.34
N GLU A 739 9.10 20.69 -9.02
CA GLU A 739 10.45 20.56 -8.44
C GLU A 739 11.38 21.58 -9.11
N LEU A 740 12.06 22.38 -8.32
CA LEU A 740 13.06 23.35 -8.76
C LEU A 740 14.37 23.08 -8.03
N ASP A 741 15.36 22.59 -8.75
CA ASP A 741 16.72 22.39 -8.27
C ASP A 741 17.60 23.50 -8.85
N LEU A 742 18.06 24.41 -7.99
CA LEU A 742 18.98 25.48 -8.37
C LEU A 742 20.44 25.01 -8.45
N GLY A 743 20.70 23.74 -8.07
CA GLY A 743 22.02 23.19 -7.94
C GLY A 743 22.82 23.84 -6.80
N ARG A 744 24.13 23.59 -6.78
CA ARG A 744 25.06 24.15 -5.80
C ARG A 744 25.64 25.48 -6.31
N ILE A 745 25.58 26.49 -5.44
CA ILE A 745 26.29 27.76 -5.61
C ILE A 745 27.64 27.62 -4.92
N ASP A 746 28.69 27.35 -5.69
CA ASP A 746 30.02 26.98 -5.17
C ASP A 746 30.64 28.09 -4.30
N ALA A 747 30.41 29.35 -4.65
CA ALA A 747 30.91 30.51 -3.88
C ALA A 747 30.47 30.53 -2.40
N ILE A 748 29.26 30.03 -2.13
CA ILE A 748 28.69 29.92 -0.78
C ILE A 748 28.50 28.46 -0.33
N ARG A 749 28.93 27.48 -1.13
CA ARG A 749 28.84 26.02 -0.85
C ARG A 749 27.45 25.56 -0.47
N THR A 750 26.42 26.16 -1.05
CA THR A 750 25.04 25.95 -0.66
C THR A 750 24.20 25.52 -1.84
N SER A 751 23.42 24.47 -1.66
CA SER A 751 22.43 23.97 -2.63
C SER A 751 21.03 24.40 -2.21
N PHE A 752 20.19 24.73 -3.18
CA PHE A 752 18.80 25.10 -2.96
C PHE A 752 17.89 24.20 -3.78
N TYR A 753 16.93 23.59 -3.11
CA TYR A 753 15.92 22.73 -3.72
C TYR A 753 14.53 23.12 -3.22
N ILE A 754 13.60 23.27 -4.14
CA ILE A 754 12.20 23.62 -3.84
C ILE A 754 11.32 22.58 -4.50
N ASP A 755 10.46 21.96 -3.72
CA ASP A 755 9.44 21.05 -4.23
C ASP A 755 8.08 21.37 -3.65
N GLY A 756 7.02 20.97 -4.35
CA GLY A 756 5.69 21.17 -3.84
C GLY A 756 4.63 20.52 -4.70
N ALA A 757 3.42 20.49 -4.17
CA ALA A 757 2.24 20.04 -4.90
C ALA A 757 0.97 20.74 -4.44
N TYR A 758 0.12 21.02 -5.40
CA TYR A 758 -1.31 21.23 -5.19
C TYR A 758 -2.05 19.95 -5.53
N THR A 759 -2.83 19.43 -4.59
CA THR A 759 -3.63 18.21 -4.76
C THR A 759 -5.07 18.47 -4.38
N SER A 760 -6.00 18.08 -5.25
CA SER A 760 -7.45 18.08 -5.01
C SER A 760 -7.96 16.65 -5.11
N SER A 761 -8.59 16.16 -4.05
CA SER A 761 -9.11 14.79 -3.96
C SER A 761 -10.61 14.80 -3.67
N LYS A 762 -11.35 14.00 -4.42
CA LYS A 762 -12.75 13.70 -4.18
C LYS A 762 -12.90 12.22 -3.87
N TYR A 763 -13.74 11.92 -2.89
CA TYR A 763 -14.05 10.56 -2.48
C TYR A 763 -15.56 10.39 -2.28
N ARG A 764 -16.12 9.30 -2.82
CA ARG A 764 -17.54 8.98 -2.70
C ARG A 764 -17.76 7.46 -2.67
N ASN A 765 -18.71 7.03 -1.84
CA ASN A 765 -19.30 5.71 -1.97
C ASN A 765 -20.51 5.84 -2.92
N GLU A 766 -20.48 5.14 -4.06
CA GLU A 766 -21.51 5.19 -5.10
C GLU A 766 -22.70 4.26 -4.84
N GLY A 767 -22.67 3.48 -3.75
CA GLY A 767 -23.80 2.65 -3.34
C GLY A 767 -24.95 3.49 -2.80
N ALA A 768 -26.16 2.92 -2.87
CA ALA A 768 -27.32 3.49 -2.18
C ALA A 768 -27.10 3.48 -0.66
N SER A 769 -27.65 4.45 0.03
CA SER A 769 -27.70 4.48 1.49
C SER A 769 -29.01 3.93 1.97
N TYR A 770 -28.97 3.14 3.04
CA TYR A 770 -30.14 2.52 3.65
C TYR A 770 -30.24 2.96 5.10
N THR A 771 -31.44 3.30 5.56
CA THR A 771 -31.70 3.63 6.97
C THR A 771 -32.86 2.81 7.49
N TYR A 772 -32.60 2.08 8.59
CA TYR A 772 -33.58 1.30 9.32
C TYR A 772 -33.66 1.83 10.74
N ASN A 773 -34.63 2.69 10.99
CA ASN A 773 -34.87 3.34 12.29
C ASN A 773 -35.76 2.46 13.16
N SER A 774 -35.30 1.25 13.50
CA SER A 774 -35.97 0.36 14.44
C SER A 774 -35.38 0.51 15.84
N ASN A 775 -36.17 0.13 16.85
CA ASN A 775 -35.72 -0.06 18.22
C ASN A 775 -36.33 -1.36 18.78
N SER A 776 -35.88 -1.78 19.97
CA SER A 776 -36.36 -3.00 20.60
C SER A 776 -37.88 -3.10 20.77
N ASN A 777 -38.57 -1.95 20.78
CA ASN A 777 -40.02 -1.89 20.98
C ASN A 777 -40.79 -1.78 19.65
N ASN A 778 -40.12 -1.47 18.54
CA ASN A 778 -40.75 -1.35 17.23
C ASN A 778 -39.79 -1.82 16.11
N LEU A 779 -39.87 -3.10 15.78
CA LEU A 779 -39.14 -3.75 14.68
C LEU A 779 -39.90 -3.72 13.35
N GLU A 780 -41.23 -3.45 13.38
CA GLU A 780 -42.10 -3.38 12.21
C GLU A 780 -41.97 -2.01 11.53
N ARG A 781 -40.79 -1.71 10.99
CA ARG A 781 -40.49 -0.45 10.31
C ARG A 781 -39.95 -0.69 8.92
N HIS A 782 -40.29 0.20 8.00
CA HIS A 782 -39.71 0.22 6.64
C HIS A 782 -38.27 0.61 6.64
N VAL A 783 -37.55 0.18 5.62
CA VAL A 783 -36.14 0.58 5.38
C VAL A 783 -36.14 1.64 4.28
N GLY A 784 -35.74 2.86 4.60
CA GLY A 784 -35.58 3.93 3.62
C GLY A 784 -34.38 3.68 2.69
N ILE A 785 -34.55 3.87 1.38
CA ILE A 785 -33.52 3.76 0.35
C ILE A 785 -33.28 5.15 -0.23
N TYR A 786 -32.07 5.68 0.01
CA TYR A 786 -31.67 7.01 -0.40
C TYR A 786 -30.83 6.96 -1.68
N GLN A 787 -30.71 8.10 -2.33
CA GLN A 787 -29.95 8.22 -3.56
C GLN A 787 -28.52 7.67 -3.43
N ALA A 788 -28.07 6.96 -4.46
CA ALA A 788 -26.69 6.51 -4.58
C ALA A 788 -25.71 7.70 -4.66
N GLY A 789 -24.56 7.57 -4.02
CA GLY A 789 -23.55 8.63 -4.05
C GLY A 789 -23.93 9.89 -3.27
N MET A 790 -24.80 9.78 -2.26
CA MET A 790 -25.43 10.91 -1.54
C MET A 790 -24.41 11.87 -0.91
N MET A 791 -23.25 11.39 -0.52
CA MET A 791 -22.20 12.16 0.15
C MET A 791 -20.89 12.11 -0.61
N THR A 792 -20.36 13.25 -0.99
CA THR A 792 -18.99 13.40 -1.55
C THR A 792 -18.10 14.18 -0.60
N ARG A 793 -16.98 13.58 -0.20
CA ARG A 793 -15.95 14.26 0.59
C ARG A 793 -14.91 14.85 -0.35
N ASN A 794 -14.58 16.11 -0.14
CA ASN A 794 -13.58 16.84 -0.92
C ASN A 794 -12.49 17.35 0.01
N LYS A 795 -11.24 17.29 -0.47
CA LYS A 795 -10.10 17.88 0.23
C LYS A 795 -9.12 18.46 -0.79
N GLU A 796 -8.62 19.64 -0.51
CA GLU A 796 -7.57 20.32 -1.26
C GLU A 796 -6.40 20.64 -0.34
N LYS A 797 -5.19 20.47 -0.86
CA LYS A 797 -3.95 20.74 -0.12
C LYS A 797 -2.93 21.39 -1.04
N PHE A 798 -2.25 22.43 -0.58
CA PHE A 798 -1.14 23.05 -1.28
C PHE A 798 0.07 23.19 -0.35
N VAL A 799 1.14 22.49 -0.64
CA VAL A 799 2.35 22.42 0.18
C VAL A 799 3.57 22.74 -0.66
N THR A 800 4.48 23.52 -0.12
CA THR A 800 5.82 23.78 -0.66
C THR A 800 6.86 23.49 0.40
N THR A 801 7.93 22.80 0.02
CA THR A 801 9.09 22.55 0.86
C THR A 801 10.33 23.19 0.22
N VAL A 802 11.02 24.01 0.98
CA VAL A 802 12.30 24.63 0.59
C VAL A 802 13.41 23.97 1.39
N ARG A 803 14.35 23.31 0.72
CA ARG A 803 15.53 22.69 1.35
C ARG A 803 16.79 23.47 0.98
N ILE A 804 17.51 23.91 2.00
CA ILE A 804 18.78 24.62 1.87
C ILE A 804 19.84 23.76 2.51
N THR A 805 20.78 23.27 1.72
CA THR A 805 21.90 22.42 2.22
C THR A 805 23.22 23.17 2.07
N HIS A 806 23.83 23.48 3.20
CA HIS A 806 25.16 24.08 3.28
C HIS A 806 26.19 23.00 3.65
N ASN A 807 27.18 22.81 2.79
CA ASN A 807 28.17 21.75 2.94
C ASN A 807 29.59 22.34 3.00
N ILE A 808 30.31 22.05 4.10
CA ILE A 808 31.69 22.48 4.36
C ILE A 808 32.62 21.25 4.37
N PRO A 809 33.07 20.80 3.19
CA PRO A 809 33.84 19.53 3.08
C PRO A 809 35.13 19.52 3.90
N GLU A 810 35.79 20.69 4.06
CA GLU A 810 37.06 20.78 4.77
C GLU A 810 36.98 20.35 6.23
N ILE A 811 35.84 20.57 6.84
CA ILE A 811 35.60 20.13 8.22
C ILE A 811 34.61 18.97 8.29
N GLY A 812 34.12 18.45 7.15
CA GLY A 812 33.13 17.36 7.09
C GLY A 812 31.83 17.74 7.79
N PHE A 813 31.29 18.94 7.53
CA PHE A 813 30.07 19.44 8.19
C PHE A 813 29.00 19.82 7.18
N VAL A 814 27.80 19.27 7.38
CA VAL A 814 26.61 19.57 6.56
C VAL A 814 25.47 20.07 7.43
N VAL A 815 24.86 21.14 7.01
CA VAL A 815 23.67 21.74 7.61
C VAL A 815 22.56 21.74 6.58
N THR A 816 21.42 21.14 6.87
CA THR A 816 20.23 21.21 6.04
C THR A 816 19.08 21.85 6.81
N LEU A 817 18.55 22.94 6.26
CA LEU A 817 17.31 23.56 6.72
C LEU A 817 16.20 23.21 5.73
N ALA A 818 15.16 22.54 6.21
CA ALA A 818 13.96 22.27 5.45
C ALA A 818 12.79 23.11 6.01
N THR A 819 12.36 24.10 5.24
CA THR A 819 11.21 24.95 5.57
C THR A 819 10.02 24.45 4.79
N GLN A 820 8.98 24.00 5.48
CA GLN A 820 7.75 23.56 4.86
C GLN A 820 6.64 24.57 5.10
N ILE A 821 6.00 24.98 4.02
CA ILE A 821 4.88 25.92 4.00
C ILE A 821 3.65 25.16 3.52
N ASN A 822 2.67 24.99 4.38
CA ASN A 822 1.33 24.56 4.00
C ASN A 822 0.49 25.79 3.74
N TRP A 823 0.33 26.14 2.45
CA TRP A 823 -0.37 27.35 2.02
C TRP A 823 -1.87 27.25 2.21
N MET A 824 -2.42 26.05 2.04
CA MET A 824 -3.83 25.80 2.09
C MET A 824 -4.11 24.33 2.39
N GLU A 825 -5.00 24.11 3.33
CA GLU A 825 -5.69 22.84 3.48
C GLU A 825 -7.18 23.16 3.66
N LYS A 826 -8.01 22.68 2.72
CA LYS A 826 -9.45 22.91 2.69
C LYS A 826 -10.18 21.58 2.55
N PHE A 827 -11.21 21.37 3.34
CA PHE A 827 -12.07 20.20 3.24
C PHE A 827 -13.53 20.58 3.42
N TRP A 828 -14.40 19.89 2.69
CA TRP A 828 -15.84 20.06 2.74
C TRP A 828 -16.54 18.80 2.28
N THR A 829 -17.82 18.68 2.63
CA THR A 829 -18.68 17.60 2.20
C THR A 829 -19.80 18.16 1.35
N GLU A 830 -20.03 17.53 0.18
CA GLU A 830 -21.17 17.80 -0.67
C GLU A 830 -22.23 16.73 -0.40
N TYR A 831 -23.45 17.15 -0.21
CA TYR A 831 -24.61 16.26 -0.13
C TYR A 831 -25.55 16.53 -1.32
N LEU A 832 -26.11 15.47 -1.85
CA LEU A 832 -27.28 15.59 -2.71
C LEU A 832 -28.44 16.01 -1.81
N ASN A 833 -29.16 17.08 -2.20
CA ASN A 833 -30.10 17.83 -1.36
C ASN A 833 -31.39 17.09 -0.96
N ASP A 834 -31.44 15.76 -1.02
CA ASP A 834 -32.65 15.01 -0.72
C ASP A 834 -32.47 14.28 0.63
N THR A 835 -33.17 14.77 1.63
CA THR A 835 -33.26 14.16 2.97
C THR A 835 -34.32 13.06 3.04
N ALA A 836 -35.17 12.94 2.04
CA ALA A 836 -36.18 11.90 1.93
C ALA A 836 -35.63 10.71 1.12
N PRO A 837 -36.02 9.47 1.44
CA PRO A 837 -35.69 8.33 0.61
C PRO A 837 -36.38 8.42 -0.76
N LEU A 838 -35.77 7.82 -1.79
CA LEU A 838 -36.39 7.66 -3.11
C LEU A 838 -37.42 6.52 -3.11
N GLN A 839 -37.13 5.49 -2.33
CA GLN A 839 -37.86 4.26 -2.22
C GLN A 839 -37.77 3.74 -0.78
N TYR A 840 -38.58 2.75 -0.45
CA TYR A 840 -38.46 2.02 0.80
C TYR A 840 -38.71 0.52 0.61
N ILE A 841 -38.11 -0.30 1.46
CA ILE A 841 -38.41 -1.72 1.58
C ILE A 841 -39.52 -1.86 2.62
N SER A 842 -40.63 -2.45 2.26
CA SER A 842 -41.76 -2.66 3.18
C SER A 842 -41.48 -3.80 4.16
N TYR A 843 -41.75 -3.58 5.43
CA TYR A 843 -41.69 -4.64 6.43
C TYR A 843 -42.82 -5.66 6.31
N ALA A 844 -43.92 -5.33 5.58
CA ALA A 844 -45.03 -6.23 5.42
C ALA A 844 -44.75 -7.39 4.45
N ASP A 845 -44.05 -7.11 3.35
CA ASP A 845 -43.83 -8.08 2.28
C ASP A 845 -42.37 -8.08 1.70
N GLY A 846 -41.47 -7.25 2.20
CA GLY A 846 -40.09 -7.14 1.72
C GLY A 846 -39.93 -6.52 0.33
N LYS A 847 -41.01 -6.04 -0.27
CA LYS A 847 -40.96 -5.41 -1.62
C LYS A 847 -40.55 -3.94 -1.54
N VAL A 848 -40.00 -3.46 -2.65
CA VAL A 848 -39.58 -2.07 -2.80
C VAL A 848 -40.75 -1.26 -3.37
N TYR A 849 -41.06 -0.14 -2.73
CA TYR A 849 -42.09 0.82 -3.13
C TYR A 849 -41.49 2.20 -3.28
N ALA A 850 -42.08 3.04 -4.13
CA ALA A 850 -41.70 4.44 -4.24
C ALA A 850 -42.06 5.20 -2.94
N PHE A 851 -41.22 6.15 -2.55
CA PHE A 851 -41.47 7.05 -1.43
C PHE A 851 -42.10 8.32 -2.00
N GLU A 852 -43.37 8.56 -1.66
CA GLU A 852 -44.16 9.68 -2.20
C GLU A 852 -44.16 10.89 -1.24
N ASP A 853 -44.41 12.09 -1.76
CA ASP A 853 -44.32 13.34 -1.00
C ASP A 853 -45.23 13.39 0.26
N TRP A 854 -46.45 12.80 0.17
CA TRP A 854 -47.35 12.75 1.33
C TRP A 854 -46.77 11.92 2.50
N MET A 855 -45.90 10.98 2.21
CA MET A 855 -45.26 10.12 3.22
C MET A 855 -44.28 10.90 4.11
N LYS A 856 -43.83 12.08 3.68
CA LYS A 856 -42.91 12.94 4.48
C LYS A 856 -43.57 13.41 5.79
N THR A 857 -44.90 13.51 5.81
CA THR A 857 -45.64 13.97 6.99
C THR A 857 -46.46 12.88 7.67
N ASP A 858 -46.63 11.72 7.05
CA ASP A 858 -47.35 10.58 7.66
C ASP A 858 -46.52 9.91 8.74
N PRO A 859 -47.03 9.71 9.98
CA PRO A 859 -46.30 9.12 11.09
C PRO A 859 -45.71 7.69 10.81
N ASN A 860 -46.33 6.95 9.87
CA ASN A 860 -45.87 5.61 9.51
C ASN A 860 -44.65 5.62 8.58
N TYR A 861 -44.31 6.76 7.99
CA TYR A 861 -43.22 6.90 7.01
C TYR A 861 -42.23 8.03 7.33
N SER A 862 -42.70 9.10 8.01
CA SER A 862 -41.90 10.33 8.26
C SER A 862 -40.60 10.07 9.01
N TYR A 863 -40.53 8.98 9.79
CA TYR A 863 -39.28 8.59 10.48
C TYR A 863 -38.14 8.21 9.51
N MET A 864 -38.42 7.94 8.24
CA MET A 864 -37.44 7.71 7.20
C MET A 864 -36.88 9.01 6.62
N VAL A 865 -37.49 10.17 6.90
CA VAL A 865 -36.93 11.46 6.48
C VAL A 865 -35.77 11.82 7.39
N SER A 866 -34.56 11.92 6.83
CA SER A 866 -33.37 12.28 7.60
C SER A 866 -33.16 13.79 7.56
N SER A 867 -32.61 14.36 8.61
CA SER A 867 -32.16 15.74 8.62
C SER A 867 -30.63 15.78 8.55
N VAL A 868 -30.10 16.63 7.68
CA VAL A 868 -28.65 16.91 7.63
C VAL A 868 -28.43 18.31 8.20
N ALA A 869 -27.64 18.42 9.26
CA ALA A 869 -27.33 19.71 9.86
C ALA A 869 -26.60 20.62 8.86
N ASP A 870 -27.03 21.88 8.75
CA ASP A 870 -26.43 22.89 7.86
C ASP A 870 -24.91 23.05 8.07
N THR A 871 -24.42 22.80 9.27
CA THR A 871 -23.00 22.83 9.62
C THR A 871 -22.16 21.83 8.81
N ARG A 872 -22.75 20.76 8.30
CA ARG A 872 -22.05 19.76 7.44
C ARG A 872 -21.70 20.30 6.06
N PHE A 873 -22.35 21.37 5.60
CA PHE A 873 -22.09 22.01 4.31
C PHE A 873 -21.01 23.09 4.40
N ILE A 874 -20.58 23.46 5.61
CA ILE A 874 -19.58 24.49 5.82
C ILE A 874 -18.21 23.96 5.47
N ALA A 875 -17.52 24.64 4.55
CA ALA A 875 -16.15 24.32 4.20
C ALA A 875 -15.18 24.84 5.27
N GLU A 876 -14.33 23.94 5.76
CA GLU A 876 -13.22 24.31 6.63
C GLU A 876 -11.97 24.59 5.77
N LYS A 877 -11.31 25.69 6.05
CA LYS A 877 -10.08 26.10 5.36
C LYS A 877 -9.05 26.58 6.37
N TYR A 878 -7.99 25.80 6.54
CA TYR A 878 -6.89 26.20 7.42
C TYR A 878 -6.10 27.36 6.81
N PHE A 879 -5.60 28.23 7.65
CA PHE A 879 -4.70 29.31 7.25
C PHE A 879 -3.29 28.76 6.98
N PRO A 880 -2.43 29.53 6.26
CA PRO A 880 -1.07 29.11 5.98
C PRO A 880 -0.26 28.84 7.25
N THR A 881 0.46 27.71 7.26
CA THR A 881 1.38 27.35 8.36
C THR A 881 2.78 27.12 7.83
N VAL A 882 3.78 27.43 8.67
CA VAL A 882 5.19 27.25 8.34
C VAL A 882 5.87 26.46 9.45
N THR A 883 6.63 25.44 9.07
CA THR A 883 7.50 24.69 9.99
C THR A 883 8.95 24.72 9.51
N PHE A 884 9.87 24.78 10.46
CA PHE A 884 11.30 24.78 10.20
C PHE A 884 11.91 23.51 10.80
N ASN A 885 12.65 22.77 9.97
CA ASN A 885 13.26 21.51 10.35
C ASN A 885 14.76 21.59 10.04
N LEU A 886 15.59 21.33 11.03
CA LEU A 886 17.03 21.45 10.95
C LEU A 886 17.67 20.07 11.06
N ASN A 887 18.66 19.83 10.21
CA ASN A 887 19.47 18.62 10.21
C ASN A 887 20.95 19.00 10.16
N LEU A 888 21.73 18.48 11.08
CA LEU A 888 23.16 18.70 11.22
C LEU A 888 23.87 17.35 11.10
N SER A 889 24.91 17.24 10.27
CA SER A 889 25.74 16.05 10.17
C SER A 889 27.22 16.45 10.22
N LYS A 890 27.99 15.76 11.04
CA LYS A 890 29.42 15.95 11.22
C LYS A 890 30.16 14.64 10.98
N GLU A 891 31.07 14.64 10.02
CA GLU A 891 32.04 13.57 9.84
C GLU A 891 33.26 13.80 10.69
N ILE A 892 33.69 12.78 11.39
CA ILE A 892 34.88 12.78 12.28
C ILE A 892 35.84 11.71 11.72
N GLY A 893 36.78 12.19 10.91
CA GLY A 893 37.65 11.31 10.11
C GLY A 893 36.81 10.48 9.11
N ASP A 894 37.36 9.32 8.73
CA ASP A 894 36.69 8.38 7.80
C ASP A 894 35.85 7.30 8.54
N LYS A 895 35.69 7.41 9.86
CA LYS A 895 35.18 6.31 10.70
C LYS A 895 33.87 6.61 11.41
N LEU A 896 33.54 7.86 11.67
CA LEU A 896 32.37 8.23 12.45
C LEU A 896 31.61 9.38 11.77
N THR A 897 30.31 9.20 11.61
CA THR A 897 29.39 10.31 11.31
C THR A 897 28.43 10.47 12.48
N ALA A 898 28.35 11.69 13.03
CA ALA A 898 27.39 12.06 14.05
C ALA A 898 26.37 13.04 13.45
N SER A 899 25.10 12.75 13.60
CA SER A 899 24.01 13.58 13.09
C SER A 899 23.02 13.92 14.19
N PHE A 900 22.43 15.12 14.09
CA PHE A 900 21.38 15.62 14.97
C PHE A 900 20.30 16.27 14.13
N TYR A 901 19.05 16.05 14.47
CA TYR A 901 17.94 16.70 13.80
C TYR A 901 16.90 17.26 14.77
N VAL A 902 16.23 18.31 14.34
CA VAL A 902 15.12 18.95 15.05
C VAL A 902 14.02 19.27 14.05
N ASN A 903 12.80 18.75 14.29
CA ASN A 903 11.61 19.08 13.53
C ASN A 903 10.75 20.09 14.31
N ASN A 904 10.09 21.01 13.57
CA ASN A 904 9.32 22.11 14.10
C ASN A 904 10.08 22.85 15.22
N MET A 905 11.31 23.30 14.91
CA MET A 905 12.27 23.83 15.87
C MET A 905 11.78 25.06 16.65
N PHE A 906 10.83 25.80 16.10
CA PHE A 906 10.21 26.97 16.78
C PHE A 906 8.90 26.64 17.51
N TYR A 907 8.56 25.36 17.63
CA TYR A 907 7.37 24.90 18.34
C TYR A 907 6.08 25.58 17.88
N ASN A 908 5.89 25.73 16.57
CA ASN A 908 4.68 26.33 16.01
C ASN A 908 3.48 25.42 16.26
N GLN A 909 2.46 25.92 16.98
CA GLN A 909 1.25 25.18 17.39
C GLN A 909 0.00 26.05 17.13
N PRO A 910 -0.34 26.32 15.87
CA PRO A 910 -1.45 27.20 15.52
C PRO A 910 -2.80 26.57 15.84
N LEU A 911 -3.68 27.34 16.49
CA LEU A 911 -5.05 26.94 16.77
C LEU A 911 -5.98 27.50 15.69
N TYR A 912 -6.78 26.63 15.13
CA TYR A 912 -7.82 26.96 14.16
C TYR A 912 -9.19 26.80 14.83
N GLU A 913 -10.02 27.83 14.75
CA GLU A 913 -11.41 27.76 15.17
C GLU A 913 -12.28 27.21 14.04
N SER A 914 -13.03 26.14 14.32
CA SER A 914 -13.92 25.52 13.36
C SER A 914 -15.06 26.48 12.98
N LYS A 915 -15.27 26.69 11.68
CA LYS A 915 -16.41 27.46 11.16
C LYS A 915 -17.72 26.71 11.29
N ALA A 916 -17.66 25.37 11.15
CA ALA A 916 -18.82 24.50 11.31
C ALA A 916 -19.25 24.34 12.77
N ASN A 917 -18.34 24.53 13.72
CA ASN A 917 -18.60 24.41 15.15
C ASN A 917 -17.89 25.54 15.93
N PRO A 918 -18.41 26.77 15.92
CA PRO A 918 -17.82 27.93 16.59
C PRO A 918 -17.55 27.62 18.07
N GLY A 919 -16.39 28.05 18.58
CA GLY A 919 -15.91 27.78 19.93
C GLY A 919 -15.11 26.47 20.04
N SER A 920 -15.04 25.66 18.97
CA SER A 920 -14.19 24.45 18.90
C SER A 920 -12.86 24.77 18.24
N PHE A 921 -11.76 24.56 18.95
CA PHE A 921 -10.40 24.86 18.49
C PHE A 921 -9.63 23.56 18.24
N THR A 922 -8.94 23.52 17.10
CA THR A 922 -8.06 22.40 16.71
C THR A 922 -6.66 22.92 16.46
N ASN A 923 -5.66 22.26 17.05
CA ASN A 923 -4.27 22.50 16.68
C ASN A 923 -3.99 21.79 15.34
N ILE A 924 -3.81 22.59 14.27
CA ILE A 924 -3.63 22.08 12.90
C ILE A 924 -2.23 21.50 12.63
N LEU A 925 -1.29 21.60 13.59
CA LEU A 925 0.02 20.98 13.60
C LEU A 925 0.20 19.99 14.78
N ALA A 926 -0.88 19.40 15.29
CA ALA A 926 -0.86 18.54 16.48
C ALA A 926 0.11 17.35 16.33
N ASP A 927 0.23 16.78 15.11
CA ASP A 927 1.11 15.65 14.82
C ASP A 927 2.56 16.06 14.53
N ASN A 928 2.84 17.35 14.35
CA ASN A 928 4.16 17.89 14.06
C ASN A 928 4.66 18.75 15.23
N LYS A 929 4.84 18.12 16.39
CA LYS A 929 5.40 18.79 17.60
C LYS A 929 6.90 18.94 17.47
N LEU A 930 7.49 19.78 18.34
CA LEU A 930 8.94 19.85 18.52
C LEU A 930 9.50 18.43 18.78
N PHE A 931 10.37 17.98 17.92
CA PHE A 931 10.93 16.64 17.96
C PHE A 931 12.40 16.64 17.56
N PHE A 932 13.23 15.90 18.26
CA PHE A 932 14.64 15.83 17.96
C PHE A 932 15.20 14.41 18.14
N GLY A 933 16.32 14.15 17.51
CA GLY A 933 16.99 12.87 17.63
C GLY A 933 18.44 12.91 17.17
N PHE A 934 19.15 11.85 17.50
CA PHE A 934 20.56 11.64 17.22
C PHE A 934 20.77 10.37 16.41
N ASP A 935 21.82 10.39 15.58
CA ASP A 935 22.26 9.27 14.77
C ASP A 935 23.80 9.21 14.79
N LEU A 936 24.35 8.04 15.13
CA LEU A 936 25.79 7.77 15.11
C LEU A 936 26.06 6.62 14.16
N LYS A 937 26.89 6.82 13.14
CA LYS A 937 27.28 5.81 12.16
C LYS A 937 28.79 5.57 12.24
N PHE A 938 29.16 4.34 12.58
CA PHE A 938 30.55 3.90 12.66
C PHE A 938 30.88 3.04 11.44
N LYS A 939 32.01 3.34 10.78
CA LYS A 939 32.60 2.56 9.70
C LYS A 939 33.86 1.88 10.21
N ILE A 940 33.82 0.56 10.35
CA ILE A 940 34.91 -0.29 10.86
C ILE A 940 35.53 -1.01 9.67
N ARG A 941 36.79 -0.71 9.36
CA ARG A 941 37.55 -1.29 8.23
C ARG A 941 38.03 -2.71 8.53
#